data_14f0804f00c6e6a0eef8c0e7e8ca55ad
#
_entry.id   14f0804f00c6e6a0eef8c0e7e8ca55ad
#
_cell.length_a   1.000
_cell.length_b   1.000
_cell.length_c   1.000
_cell.angle_alpha   90.00
_cell.angle_beta   90.00
_cell.angle_gamma   90.00
#
_symmetry.space_group_name_H-M   'P 1'
#
loop_
_entity.id
_entity.type
_entity.pdbx_description
1 polymer ?
#
loop_
_entity_poly.entity_id
_entity_poly.type
_entity_poly.pdbx_seq_one_letter_code
_entity_poly.pdbx_strand_id
1 'polypeptide(L)'
;MKRKTWFFIGSLALLSACRTTPELRFNDQELITGLATPVLLAPGPNELVLEDFVTDVSRIDSIQIQPSVQFTRNENRLVISGPLPTALGNVLLWSAGQAYAIPLQRASKLPVTLRYPATASIVKAKGEFNSWNPEATVLTKTESEFTIDLQLNPGTYQYLFVADGKEKRDPANRDSVDNGMGGWNSVLRLPRPDPAKLPLIRTEKADDGTVSLTLSNPATEVNVYWKNFRLPASHVTITDDRIEFEIPAQARESKRSFIRVWAANEEGISNDVLIPLHEGEVVVTNGQLTRHDKEAQVLYFMMVDRFVNGRPENDEPVKDKTINPKANYFGGDLAGITKKIKDGYFEKLGINTLWLSPITQNPKGAYGKYPTPPTTFSGYHGYWPISLKQIDYRYGSRQELEELLNEAHAKNINVILDYVAHHVHQEHPIVRQHPEWFTSLYLPDGTLNTERWEDQRLTTWFDVFLPTLDLRKPEVVGPMTDTALYWLTSYELDGFRHDASKHIDLLFWRELTKKIKRDVKRPVYQIGETYGSRELVSSYVNTGMLDGQFDFNVYDDAVNTFARDEVPFTRLANSVKESLSWFGDHHLMGNITGNQDRARFISYADGSVRFDEDAKKAGWTRTIAIQDTLGYLKLQSLTAFMMTIPGVPVIYYGDEIGDPGANDPDNRRMMRFENLNKHELMTRQMTSTLTELRRANLALLYGDLVWQEISDKRLVFSRSYFSDQVWVVFNKSGEPQKYTLPLADGAVPHFSGKVKFEKGQATLTLPPYSFEIITVTN
;
A
#
# COMPACT_ATOMS: atom_id res chain seq x y z
N MET A 1 -58.10 17.10 79.22
CA MET A 1 -56.89 16.34 78.84
C MET A 1 -56.89 16.14 77.33
N LYS A 2 -56.12 16.90 76.55
CA LYS A 2 -56.00 16.77 75.10
C LYS A 2 -54.60 16.31 74.78
N ARG A 3 -54.39 15.13 74.22
CA ARG A 3 -53.13 14.60 73.70
C ARG A 3 -52.87 15.23 72.34
N LYS A 4 -51.73 15.89 72.18
CA LYS A 4 -51.19 16.36 70.89
C LYS A 4 -50.30 15.25 70.28
N THR A 5 -50.72 14.74 69.12
CA THR A 5 -49.92 13.82 68.27
C THR A 5 -49.01 14.64 67.38
N TRP A 6 -47.71 14.41 67.46
CA TRP A 6 -46.73 15.00 66.54
C TRP A 6 -46.52 14.05 65.38
N PHE A 7 -46.75 14.50 64.15
CA PHE A 7 -46.34 13.84 62.93
C PHE A 7 -44.87 14.26 62.56
N PHE A 8 -43.97 13.32 62.55
CA PHE A 8 -42.67 13.49 61.98
C PHE A 8 -42.76 13.19 60.48
N ILE A 9 -42.50 14.22 59.60
CA ILE A 9 -42.34 14.05 58.19
C ILE A 9 -40.83 13.84 57.96
N GLY A 10 -40.43 12.59 57.71
CA GLY A 10 -39.07 12.27 57.31
C GLY A 10 -38.87 12.59 55.84
N SER A 11 -38.12 13.63 55.51
CA SER A 11 -37.67 13.89 54.17
C SER A 11 -36.60 12.87 53.76
N LEU A 12 -36.96 11.94 52.88
CA LEU A 12 -36.01 11.05 52.23
C LEU A 12 -35.25 11.87 51.16
N ALA A 13 -34.03 12.34 51.47
CA ALA A 13 -33.14 12.90 50.51
C ALA A 13 -32.59 11.74 49.65
N LEU A 14 -33.05 11.61 48.42
CA LEU A 14 -32.44 10.80 47.38
C LEU A 14 -31.06 11.44 47.03
N LEU A 15 -30.01 10.89 47.59
CA LEU A 15 -28.66 11.12 47.15
C LEU A 15 -28.49 10.43 45.77
N SER A 16 -28.73 11.16 44.71
CA SER A 16 -28.20 10.83 43.38
C SER A 16 -26.69 10.89 43.46
N ALA A 17 -26.06 9.77 43.76
CA ALA A 17 -24.60 9.62 43.54
C ALA A 17 -24.38 9.64 42.03
N CYS A 18 -23.98 10.79 41.51
CA CYS A 18 -23.29 10.82 40.22
C CYS A 18 -22.06 9.91 40.38
N ARG A 19 -22.13 8.71 39.83
CA ARG A 19 -20.95 7.89 39.60
C ARG A 19 -20.16 8.59 38.51
N THR A 20 -19.25 9.50 38.88
CA THR A 20 -18.20 9.95 38.02
C THR A 20 -17.31 8.74 37.71
N THR A 21 -17.37 8.24 36.50
CA THR A 21 -16.44 7.22 36.04
C THR A 21 -15.03 7.80 36.28
N PRO A 22 -14.11 7.05 36.89
CA PRO A 22 -12.75 7.57 37.09
C PRO A 22 -12.16 8.00 35.75
N GLU A 23 -11.52 9.16 35.70
CA GLU A 23 -10.85 9.65 34.49
C GLU A 23 -9.91 8.56 33.96
N LEU A 24 -10.06 8.19 32.71
CA LEU A 24 -9.26 7.16 32.06
C LEU A 24 -7.83 7.69 31.83
N ARG A 25 -6.83 7.07 32.46
CA ARG A 25 -5.42 7.48 32.38
C ARG A 25 -4.52 6.32 31.97
N PHE A 26 -3.66 6.58 30.98
CA PHE A 26 -2.60 5.69 30.53
C PHE A 26 -1.24 6.35 30.74
N ASN A 27 -0.22 5.58 31.12
CA ASN A 27 1.17 6.04 31.18
C ASN A 27 1.93 5.48 29.98
N ASP A 28 1.92 6.20 28.88
CA ASP A 28 2.59 5.76 27.66
C ASP A 28 4.11 6.00 27.73
N GLN A 29 4.85 4.92 27.93
CA GLN A 29 6.33 4.91 27.89
C GLN A 29 6.86 4.46 26.52
N GLU A 30 6.03 4.53 25.48
CA GLU A 30 6.37 4.14 24.10
C GLU A 30 7.02 2.75 24.02
N LEU A 31 6.40 1.74 24.63
CA LEU A 31 6.86 0.36 24.50
C LEU A 31 6.72 -0.11 23.06
N ILE A 32 5.56 0.18 22.44
CA ILE A 32 5.28 -0.10 21.03
C ILE A 32 5.40 1.21 20.25
N THR A 33 6.34 1.28 19.31
CA THR A 33 6.53 2.46 18.46
C THR A 33 5.62 2.37 17.23
N GLY A 34 4.73 3.36 17.05
CA GLY A 34 3.69 3.36 16.03
C GLY A 34 2.45 2.58 16.47
N LEU A 35 1.55 2.30 15.53
CA LEU A 35 0.33 1.53 15.77
C LEU A 35 0.61 0.05 15.52
N ALA A 36 0.34 -0.80 16.53
CA ALA A 36 0.52 -2.24 16.39
C ALA A 36 -0.40 -2.79 15.28
N THR A 37 0.18 -3.40 14.26
CA THR A 37 -0.56 -4.07 13.19
C THR A 37 -1.36 -5.25 13.76
N PRO A 38 -2.65 -5.42 13.42
CA PRO A 38 -3.43 -6.59 13.82
C PRO A 38 -2.79 -7.89 13.34
N VAL A 39 -2.82 -8.92 14.19
CA VAL A 39 -2.28 -10.26 13.88
C VAL A 39 -3.43 -11.21 13.62
N LEU A 40 -3.42 -11.85 12.45
CA LEU A 40 -4.40 -12.85 12.06
C LEU A 40 -3.99 -14.22 12.59
N LEU A 41 -4.83 -14.83 13.46
CA LEU A 41 -4.60 -16.16 13.99
C LEU A 41 -5.37 -17.21 13.20
N ALA A 42 -4.62 -18.05 12.48
CA ALA A 42 -5.13 -19.19 11.72
C ALA A 42 -5.32 -20.45 12.60
N PRO A 43 -6.06 -21.46 12.15
CA PRO A 43 -5.99 -22.79 12.75
C PRO A 43 -4.55 -23.34 12.76
N GLY A 44 -4.13 -23.95 13.88
CA GLY A 44 -2.78 -24.43 14.07
C GLY A 44 -1.88 -23.46 14.86
N PRO A 45 -0.55 -23.70 14.94
CA PRO A 45 0.37 -22.83 15.63
C PRO A 45 0.61 -21.54 14.82
N ASN A 46 0.56 -20.40 15.51
CA ASN A 46 0.82 -19.07 14.93
C ASN A 46 2.04 -18.47 15.63
N GLU A 47 3.03 -18.05 14.85
CA GLU A 47 4.22 -17.41 15.37
C GLU A 47 4.09 -15.88 15.31
N LEU A 48 4.33 -15.21 16.44
CA LEU A 48 4.40 -13.75 16.55
C LEU A 48 5.80 -13.38 17.02
N VAL A 49 6.47 -12.52 16.25
CA VAL A 49 7.80 -12.00 16.57
C VAL A 49 7.65 -10.71 17.37
N LEU A 50 8.08 -10.70 18.63
CA LEU A 50 7.91 -9.55 19.54
C LEU A 50 8.68 -8.30 19.06
N GLU A 51 9.82 -8.49 18.40
CA GLU A 51 10.63 -7.41 17.83
C GLU A 51 9.94 -6.66 16.70
N ASP A 52 8.91 -7.23 16.08
CA ASP A 52 8.06 -6.50 15.11
C ASP A 52 7.29 -5.35 15.78
N PHE A 53 7.06 -5.41 17.10
CA PHE A 53 6.28 -4.42 17.84
C PHE A 53 7.12 -3.60 18.82
N VAL A 54 8.11 -4.22 19.45
CA VAL A 54 8.88 -3.65 20.56
C VAL A 54 10.37 -3.61 20.21
N THR A 55 10.98 -2.44 20.25
CA THR A 55 12.42 -2.29 19.94
C THR A 55 13.34 -2.90 21.00
N ASP A 56 12.87 -2.98 22.27
CA ASP A 56 13.57 -3.59 23.39
C ASP A 56 12.65 -4.55 24.14
N VAL A 57 12.75 -5.82 23.81
CA VAL A 57 11.92 -6.91 24.37
C VAL A 57 12.17 -7.12 25.87
N SER A 58 13.32 -6.65 26.41
CA SER A 58 13.63 -6.73 27.85
C SER A 58 12.73 -5.85 28.72
N ARG A 59 12.04 -4.86 28.13
CA ARG A 59 11.06 -4.01 28.81
C ARG A 59 9.72 -4.69 29.07
N ILE A 60 9.50 -5.90 28.58
CA ILE A 60 8.26 -6.66 28.78
C ILE A 60 8.34 -7.43 30.09
N ASP A 61 7.57 -7.02 31.08
CA ASP A 61 7.47 -7.67 32.40
C ASP A 61 6.69 -8.99 32.33
N SER A 62 5.55 -9.00 31.61
CA SER A 62 4.72 -10.19 31.40
C SER A 62 3.86 -10.09 30.15
N ILE A 63 3.34 -11.23 29.71
CA ILE A 63 2.50 -11.34 28.53
C ILE A 63 1.21 -12.07 28.88
N GLN A 64 0.09 -11.57 28.38
CA GLN A 64 -1.22 -12.18 28.51
C GLN A 64 -1.94 -12.15 27.17
N ILE A 65 -2.68 -13.22 26.83
CA ILE A 65 -3.55 -13.23 25.64
C ILE A 65 -5.02 -13.24 26.10
N GLN A 66 -5.82 -12.33 25.54
CA GLN A 66 -7.24 -12.17 25.81
C GLN A 66 -8.05 -12.32 24.51
N PRO A 67 -9.10 -13.17 24.47
CA PRO A 67 -9.48 -14.15 25.51
C PRO A 67 -8.36 -15.15 25.75
N SER A 68 -8.34 -15.79 26.91
CA SER A 68 -7.25 -16.71 27.32
C SER A 68 -7.02 -17.83 26.30
N VAL A 69 -5.87 -17.81 25.65
CA VAL A 69 -5.41 -18.78 24.68
C VAL A 69 -4.03 -19.29 25.11
N GLN A 70 -3.75 -20.54 24.87
CA GLN A 70 -2.44 -21.12 25.20
C GLN A 70 -1.37 -20.58 24.28
N PHE A 71 -0.23 -20.20 24.85
CA PHE A 71 0.95 -19.80 24.10
C PHE A 71 2.22 -20.27 24.81
N THR A 72 3.30 -20.39 24.02
CA THR A 72 4.66 -20.55 24.55
C THR A 72 5.53 -19.39 24.09
N ARG A 73 6.44 -18.95 24.98
CA ARG A 73 7.41 -17.91 24.64
C ARG A 73 8.80 -18.55 24.50
N ASN A 74 9.41 -18.34 23.34
CA ASN A 74 10.79 -18.72 23.04
C ASN A 74 11.56 -17.44 22.72
N GLU A 75 12.31 -16.90 23.68
CA GLU A 75 13.05 -15.61 23.55
C GLU A 75 12.13 -14.47 23.06
N ASN A 76 12.29 -14.09 21.78
CA ASN A 76 11.58 -13.00 21.14
C ASN A 76 10.34 -13.46 20.34
N ARG A 77 9.94 -14.73 20.46
CA ARG A 77 8.84 -15.32 19.71
C ARG A 77 7.75 -15.84 20.63
N LEU A 78 6.50 -15.60 20.26
CA LEU A 78 5.34 -16.26 20.84
C LEU A 78 4.78 -17.26 19.85
N VAL A 79 4.56 -18.48 20.27
CA VAL A 79 3.82 -19.50 19.51
C VAL A 79 2.45 -19.64 20.16
N ILE A 80 1.40 -19.18 19.47
CA ILE A 80 0.03 -19.19 19.92
C ILE A 80 -0.66 -20.42 19.32
N SER A 81 -1.28 -21.26 20.16
CA SER A 81 -1.86 -22.54 19.77
C SER A 81 -3.30 -22.38 19.30
N GLY A 82 -3.52 -22.44 17.99
CA GLY A 82 -4.84 -22.45 17.36
C GLY A 82 -5.48 -21.08 17.16
N PRO A 83 -6.72 -21.06 16.63
CA PRO A 83 -7.45 -19.83 16.39
C PRO A 83 -7.99 -19.23 17.69
N LEU A 84 -8.32 -17.94 17.65
CA LEU A 84 -9.06 -17.29 18.74
C LEU A 84 -10.44 -17.94 18.91
N PRO A 85 -10.94 -18.13 20.16
CA PRO A 85 -12.32 -18.57 20.43
C PRO A 85 -13.34 -17.53 20.01
N THR A 86 -12.97 -16.25 20.03
CA THR A 86 -13.78 -15.09 19.61
C THR A 86 -13.21 -14.51 18.31
N ALA A 87 -13.93 -13.61 17.63
CA ALA A 87 -13.45 -12.99 16.40
C ALA A 87 -12.30 -12.01 16.67
N LEU A 88 -12.34 -11.29 17.80
CA LEU A 88 -11.36 -10.29 18.21
C LEU A 88 -10.64 -10.71 19.50
N GLY A 89 -9.38 -10.34 19.63
CA GLY A 89 -8.58 -10.58 20.83
C GLY A 89 -7.41 -9.63 20.95
N ASN A 90 -6.54 -9.88 21.94
CA ASN A 90 -5.36 -9.05 22.18
C ASN A 90 -4.22 -9.89 22.76
N VAL A 91 -2.97 -9.60 22.33
CA VAL A 91 -1.80 -9.86 23.15
C VAL A 91 -1.56 -8.59 24.00
N LEU A 92 -1.58 -8.74 25.32
CA LEU A 92 -1.26 -7.68 26.24
C LEU A 92 0.20 -7.83 26.69
N LEU A 93 1.02 -6.83 26.36
CA LEU A 93 2.39 -6.71 26.81
C LEU A 93 2.42 -5.78 28.02
N TRP A 94 2.72 -6.29 29.18
CA TRP A 94 2.84 -5.50 30.40
C TRP A 94 4.26 -4.93 30.52
N SER A 95 4.36 -3.64 30.77
CA SER A 95 5.61 -2.93 31.03
C SER A 95 5.37 -1.81 32.04
N ALA A 96 6.14 -1.79 33.13
CA ALA A 96 6.04 -0.78 34.19
C ALA A 96 4.59 -0.56 34.69
N GLY A 97 3.85 -1.64 34.86
CA GLY A 97 2.44 -1.63 35.35
C GLY A 97 1.41 -1.21 34.31
N GLN A 98 1.77 -1.00 33.05
CA GLN A 98 0.89 -0.61 31.97
C GLN A 98 0.76 -1.73 30.94
N ALA A 99 -0.45 -2.00 30.44
CA ALA A 99 -0.71 -3.01 29.41
C ALA A 99 -0.81 -2.36 28.02
N TYR A 100 0.03 -2.80 27.11
CA TYR A 100 0.01 -2.44 25.68
C TYR A 100 -0.62 -3.57 24.89
N ALA A 101 -1.57 -3.26 24.03
CA ALA A 101 -2.31 -4.23 23.25
C ALA A 101 -1.78 -4.34 21.81
N ILE A 102 -1.50 -5.57 21.39
CA ILE A 102 -1.41 -5.95 19.97
C ILE A 102 -2.76 -6.56 19.62
N PRO A 103 -3.55 -5.96 18.70
CA PRO A 103 -4.84 -6.51 18.28
C PRO A 103 -4.67 -7.89 17.64
N LEU A 104 -5.54 -8.84 18.02
CA LEU A 104 -5.64 -10.14 17.39
C LEU A 104 -6.98 -10.27 16.68
N GLN A 105 -6.96 -10.92 15.52
CA GLN A 105 -8.16 -11.22 14.74
C GLN A 105 -8.15 -12.71 14.37
N ARG A 106 -9.31 -13.36 14.44
CA ARG A 106 -9.44 -14.73 13.98
C ARG A 106 -9.43 -14.76 12.46
N ALA A 107 -8.48 -15.49 11.87
CA ALA A 107 -8.42 -15.68 10.44
C ALA A 107 -9.61 -16.53 9.95
N SER A 108 -10.24 -16.11 8.87
CA SER A 108 -11.37 -16.81 8.23
C SER A 108 -10.91 -17.89 7.25
N LYS A 109 -9.79 -18.61 7.54
CA LYS A 109 -9.26 -19.63 6.64
C LYS A 109 -10.23 -20.80 6.48
N LEU A 110 -10.41 -21.23 5.23
CA LEU A 110 -11.25 -22.34 4.82
C LEU A 110 -10.38 -23.54 4.38
N PRO A 111 -10.74 -24.77 4.75
CA PRO A 111 -10.04 -25.95 4.27
C PRO A 111 -10.34 -26.21 2.80
N VAL A 112 -9.30 -26.47 2.02
CA VAL A 112 -9.37 -26.74 0.59
C VAL A 112 -8.51 -27.97 0.28
N THR A 113 -9.07 -28.98 -0.39
CA THR A 113 -8.29 -30.12 -0.90
C THR A 113 -8.16 -29.98 -2.42
N LEU A 114 -6.93 -29.75 -2.89
CA LEU A 114 -6.62 -29.85 -4.33
C LEU A 114 -6.39 -31.31 -4.70
N ARG A 115 -6.90 -31.74 -5.87
CA ARG A 115 -6.86 -33.11 -6.35
C ARG A 115 -6.41 -33.16 -7.80
N TYR A 116 -5.55 -34.14 -8.15
CA TYR A 116 -5.11 -34.37 -9.52
C TYR A 116 -5.07 -35.88 -9.80
N PRO A 117 -5.55 -36.35 -10.99
CA PRO A 117 -5.54 -37.78 -11.33
C PRO A 117 -4.15 -38.45 -11.23
N ALA A 118 -4.09 -39.71 -10.84
CA ALA A 118 -2.84 -40.48 -10.69
C ALA A 118 -2.16 -40.82 -12.04
N THR A 119 -2.24 -39.93 -13.02
CA THR A 119 -1.70 -40.10 -14.39
C THR A 119 -0.27 -39.61 -14.55
N ALA A 120 0.32 -39.09 -13.47
CA ALA A 120 1.67 -38.54 -13.44
C ALA A 120 2.55 -39.25 -12.40
N SER A 121 3.87 -39.01 -12.44
CA SER A 121 4.82 -39.50 -11.46
C SER A 121 4.94 -38.57 -10.25
N ILE A 122 4.94 -37.28 -10.50
CA ILE A 122 4.96 -36.20 -9.48
C ILE A 122 4.01 -35.10 -9.90
N VAL A 123 3.27 -34.55 -8.93
CA VAL A 123 2.38 -33.41 -9.15
C VAL A 123 2.64 -32.34 -8.09
N LYS A 124 2.80 -31.11 -8.51
CA LYS A 124 2.92 -29.92 -7.68
C LYS A 124 1.81 -28.95 -8.08
N ALA A 125 1.40 -28.07 -7.17
CA ALA A 125 0.51 -26.98 -7.48
C ALA A 125 1.25 -25.65 -7.37
N LYS A 126 0.96 -24.71 -8.26
CA LYS A 126 1.42 -23.33 -8.18
C LYS A 126 0.26 -22.39 -8.42
N GLY A 127 0.20 -21.29 -7.71
CA GLY A 127 -0.87 -20.31 -7.82
C GLY A 127 -0.69 -19.15 -6.86
N GLU A 128 -1.68 -18.28 -6.81
CA GLU A 128 -1.65 -17.11 -5.92
C GLU A 128 -1.53 -17.47 -4.44
N PHE A 129 -1.95 -18.68 -4.05
CA PHE A 129 -1.85 -19.18 -2.67
C PHE A 129 -0.43 -19.57 -2.22
N ASN A 130 0.52 -19.68 -3.14
CA ASN A 130 1.93 -20.02 -2.81
C ASN A 130 2.93 -19.17 -3.63
N SER A 131 2.48 -17.97 -4.08
CA SER A 131 3.28 -17.04 -4.88
C SER A 131 3.83 -17.68 -6.16
N TRP A 132 3.06 -18.59 -6.76
CA TRP A 132 3.40 -19.34 -7.98
C TRP A 132 4.62 -20.25 -7.86
N ASN A 133 5.08 -20.54 -6.63
CA ASN A 133 6.20 -21.45 -6.36
C ASN A 133 5.72 -22.92 -6.30
N PRO A 134 5.98 -23.75 -7.32
CA PRO A 134 5.54 -25.15 -7.33
C PRO A 134 6.22 -25.98 -6.25
N GLU A 135 7.42 -25.61 -5.79
CA GLU A 135 8.16 -26.36 -4.77
C GLU A 135 7.53 -26.21 -3.38
N ALA A 136 6.76 -25.17 -3.16
CA ALA A 136 6.05 -24.92 -1.89
C ALA A 136 4.80 -25.81 -1.71
N THR A 137 4.30 -26.45 -2.79
CA THR A 137 3.04 -27.21 -2.73
C THR A 137 3.14 -28.48 -3.58
N VAL A 138 3.72 -29.51 -2.97
CA VAL A 138 3.89 -30.84 -3.58
C VAL A 138 2.75 -31.75 -3.13
N LEU A 139 1.99 -32.31 -4.07
CA LEU A 139 0.85 -33.18 -3.78
C LEU A 139 1.33 -34.58 -3.38
N THR A 140 0.65 -35.15 -2.40
CA THR A 140 0.88 -36.54 -1.95
C THR A 140 0.13 -37.52 -2.84
N LYS A 141 0.82 -38.55 -3.34
CA LYS A 141 0.23 -39.61 -4.16
C LYS A 141 -0.56 -40.58 -3.29
N THR A 142 -1.81 -40.85 -3.63
CA THR A 142 -2.64 -41.94 -3.12
C THR A 142 -2.77 -43.03 -4.18
N GLU A 143 -3.58 -44.08 -3.94
CA GLU A 143 -3.82 -45.14 -4.94
C GLU A 143 -4.49 -44.62 -6.22
N SER A 144 -5.38 -43.64 -6.12
CA SER A 144 -6.22 -43.18 -7.22
C SER A 144 -5.91 -41.75 -7.70
N GLU A 145 -5.27 -40.92 -6.90
CA GLU A 145 -5.06 -39.50 -7.19
C GLU A 145 -3.86 -38.91 -6.42
N PHE A 146 -3.50 -37.67 -6.72
CA PHE A 146 -2.63 -36.83 -5.93
C PHE A 146 -3.47 -35.82 -5.17
N THR A 147 -3.20 -35.62 -3.86
CA THR A 147 -3.96 -34.67 -3.02
C THR A 147 -3.05 -33.80 -2.16
N ILE A 148 -3.56 -32.62 -1.83
CA ILE A 148 -3.01 -31.76 -0.76
C ILE A 148 -4.11 -30.96 -0.10
N ASP A 149 -4.05 -30.86 1.23
CA ASP A 149 -4.97 -30.03 2.02
C ASP A 149 -4.31 -28.68 2.30
N LEU A 150 -5.02 -27.62 2.01
CA LEU A 150 -4.62 -26.23 2.22
C LEU A 150 -5.60 -25.52 3.15
N GLN A 151 -5.11 -24.47 3.82
CA GLN A 151 -5.95 -23.54 4.59
C GLN A 151 -5.84 -22.16 3.93
N LEU A 152 -6.87 -21.76 3.17
CA LEU A 152 -6.86 -20.55 2.37
C LEU A 152 -7.88 -19.52 2.88
N ASN A 153 -7.55 -18.25 2.77
CA ASN A 153 -8.51 -17.18 3.07
C ASN A 153 -9.68 -17.19 2.07
N PRO A 154 -10.87 -16.73 2.44
CA PRO A 154 -11.96 -16.47 1.50
C PRO A 154 -11.48 -15.56 0.36
N GLY A 155 -11.74 -15.93 -0.90
CA GLY A 155 -11.29 -15.15 -2.04
C GLY A 155 -11.25 -15.95 -3.34
N THR A 156 -10.61 -15.37 -4.35
CA THR A 156 -10.42 -16.00 -5.65
C THR A 156 -8.94 -16.21 -5.90
N TYR A 157 -8.57 -17.42 -6.32
CA TYR A 157 -7.17 -17.80 -6.56
C TYR A 157 -7.02 -18.37 -7.96
N GLN A 158 -6.07 -17.86 -8.70
CA GLN A 158 -5.62 -18.46 -9.96
C GLN A 158 -4.54 -19.51 -9.67
N TYR A 159 -4.59 -20.65 -10.35
CA TYR A 159 -3.62 -21.71 -10.13
C TYR A 159 -3.45 -22.65 -11.33
N LEU A 160 -2.36 -23.39 -11.31
CA LEU A 160 -2.05 -24.48 -12.24
C LEU A 160 -1.45 -25.67 -11.46
N PHE A 161 -1.61 -26.87 -12.01
CA PHE A 161 -0.79 -28.01 -11.63
C PHE A 161 0.47 -28.08 -12.48
N VAL A 162 1.55 -28.58 -11.90
CA VAL A 162 2.79 -28.97 -12.59
C VAL A 162 2.92 -30.48 -12.48
N ALA A 163 2.52 -31.19 -13.55
CA ALA A 163 2.55 -32.65 -13.61
C ALA A 163 3.73 -33.10 -14.48
N ASP A 164 4.69 -33.82 -13.90
CA ASP A 164 5.93 -34.27 -14.55
C ASP A 164 6.65 -33.11 -15.28
N GLY A 165 6.76 -31.94 -14.60
CA GLY A 165 7.40 -30.73 -15.13
C GLY A 165 6.59 -29.92 -16.15
N LYS A 166 5.35 -30.31 -16.45
CA LYS A 166 4.48 -29.62 -17.43
C LYS A 166 3.30 -28.95 -16.73
N GLU A 167 3.09 -27.67 -17.03
CA GLU A 167 1.94 -26.92 -16.55
C GLU A 167 0.63 -27.44 -17.14
N LYS A 168 -0.37 -27.60 -16.30
CA LYS A 168 -1.70 -28.10 -16.63
C LYS A 168 -2.75 -27.35 -15.85
N ARG A 169 -3.85 -27.00 -16.52
CA ARG A 169 -5.06 -26.60 -15.79
C ARG A 169 -5.59 -27.77 -14.96
N ASP A 170 -6.35 -27.47 -13.94
CA ASP A 170 -7.06 -28.47 -13.16
C ASP A 170 -8.13 -29.15 -14.03
N PRO A 171 -8.02 -30.46 -14.28
CA PRO A 171 -8.96 -31.18 -15.12
C PRO A 171 -10.36 -31.31 -14.50
N ALA A 172 -10.46 -31.16 -13.17
CA ALA A 172 -11.72 -31.24 -12.44
C ALA A 172 -12.41 -29.87 -12.32
N ASN A 173 -11.67 -28.76 -12.52
CA ASN A 173 -12.20 -27.40 -12.40
C ASN A 173 -12.42 -26.77 -13.77
N ARG A 174 -13.70 -26.48 -14.09
CA ARG A 174 -14.09 -25.84 -15.35
C ARG A 174 -13.89 -24.32 -15.36
N ASP A 175 -13.78 -23.72 -14.17
CA ASP A 175 -13.60 -22.27 -14.04
C ASP A 175 -12.15 -21.88 -14.37
N SER A 176 -12.00 -20.98 -15.33
CA SER A 176 -10.68 -20.56 -15.80
C SER A 176 -10.68 -19.11 -16.29
N VAL A 177 -9.52 -18.48 -16.26
CA VAL A 177 -9.31 -17.08 -16.68
C VAL A 177 -8.09 -16.99 -17.58
N ASP A 178 -8.12 -16.09 -18.55
CA ASP A 178 -6.96 -15.74 -19.37
C ASP A 178 -5.87 -15.11 -18.46
N ASN A 179 -4.65 -15.65 -18.54
CA ASN A 179 -3.52 -15.19 -17.73
C ASN A 179 -2.80 -13.94 -18.29
N GLY A 180 -3.30 -13.38 -19.40
CA GLY A 180 -2.69 -12.22 -20.05
C GLY A 180 -1.39 -12.49 -20.81
N MET A 181 -0.93 -13.76 -20.85
CA MET A 181 0.31 -14.20 -21.50
C MET A 181 0.05 -15.29 -22.59
N GLY A 182 -1.17 -15.35 -23.10
CA GLY A 182 -1.59 -16.32 -24.11
C GLY A 182 -1.94 -17.71 -23.57
N GLY A 183 -2.11 -17.85 -22.26
CA GLY A 183 -2.52 -19.07 -21.58
C GLY A 183 -3.73 -18.88 -20.68
N TRP A 184 -4.16 -19.96 -20.02
CA TRP A 184 -5.31 -19.97 -19.11
C TRP A 184 -4.93 -20.59 -17.77
N ASN A 185 -5.36 -19.94 -16.67
CA ASN A 185 -5.26 -20.47 -15.31
C ASN A 185 -6.60 -21.01 -14.83
N SER A 186 -6.60 -22.07 -14.03
CA SER A 186 -7.78 -22.51 -13.28
C SER A 186 -8.10 -21.50 -12.17
N VAL A 187 -9.39 -21.36 -11.82
CA VAL A 187 -9.85 -20.40 -10.79
C VAL A 187 -10.52 -21.14 -9.65
N LEU A 188 -9.98 -21.01 -8.45
CA LEU A 188 -10.57 -21.48 -7.21
C LEU A 188 -11.28 -20.30 -6.53
N ARG A 189 -12.59 -20.48 -6.23
CA ARG A 189 -13.39 -19.47 -5.53
C ARG A 189 -13.81 -19.98 -4.17
N LEU A 190 -13.39 -19.30 -3.12
CA LEU A 190 -13.78 -19.57 -1.74
C LEU A 190 -14.79 -18.53 -1.27
N PRO A 191 -15.92 -18.96 -0.66
CA PRO A 191 -16.98 -18.05 -0.27
C PRO A 191 -16.48 -17.05 0.77
N ARG A 192 -16.91 -15.80 0.61
CA ARG A 192 -16.71 -14.73 1.59
C ARG A 192 -17.93 -14.61 2.48
N PRO A 193 -17.77 -14.11 3.73
CA PRO A 193 -18.91 -13.65 4.51
C PRO A 193 -19.78 -12.69 3.68
N ASP A 194 -21.09 -12.73 3.90
CA ASP A 194 -22.00 -11.81 3.25
C ASP A 194 -21.79 -10.38 3.81
N PRO A 195 -21.30 -9.41 3.01
CA PRO A 195 -21.01 -8.06 3.49
C PRO A 195 -22.25 -7.36 4.09
N ALA A 196 -23.46 -7.74 3.66
CA ALA A 196 -24.71 -7.17 4.18
C ALA A 196 -25.02 -7.59 5.63
N LYS A 197 -24.36 -8.64 6.13
CA LYS A 197 -24.53 -9.16 7.49
C LYS A 197 -23.40 -8.79 8.44
N LEU A 198 -22.27 -8.34 7.93
CA LEU A 198 -21.15 -7.89 8.75
C LEU A 198 -21.50 -6.58 9.45
N PRO A 199 -20.96 -6.33 10.65
CA PRO A 199 -21.01 -4.98 11.22
C PRO A 199 -20.25 -4.03 10.30
N LEU A 200 -20.88 -2.92 9.91
CA LEU A 200 -20.19 -1.83 9.23
C LEU A 200 -20.19 -0.63 10.18
N ILE A 201 -19.00 -0.20 10.57
CA ILE A 201 -18.80 0.94 11.45
C ILE A 201 -18.62 2.20 10.59
N ARG A 202 -19.29 3.30 10.98
CA ARG A 202 -19.07 4.63 10.36
C ARG A 202 -18.95 5.68 11.44
N THR A 203 -18.10 6.66 11.19
CA THR A 203 -17.98 7.84 12.04
C THR A 203 -19.27 8.68 11.94
N GLU A 204 -19.82 9.09 13.11
CA GLU A 204 -21.06 9.87 13.16
C GLU A 204 -20.80 11.26 13.72
N LYS A 205 -20.33 11.34 14.97
CA LYS A 205 -20.14 12.60 15.70
C LYS A 205 -18.94 12.55 16.63
N ALA A 206 -18.25 13.68 16.75
CA ALA A 206 -17.27 13.89 17.80
C ALA A 206 -17.62 15.21 18.50
N ASP A 207 -17.83 15.18 19.82
CA ASP A 207 -18.28 16.34 20.59
C ASP A 207 -17.78 16.21 22.04
N ASP A 208 -17.17 17.28 22.56
CA ASP A 208 -16.72 17.39 23.96
C ASP A 208 -15.93 16.17 24.49
N GLY A 209 -15.00 15.67 23.67
CA GLY A 209 -14.16 14.50 24.02
C GLY A 209 -14.85 13.14 23.89
N THR A 210 -16.08 13.10 23.40
CA THR A 210 -16.83 11.86 23.13
C THR A 210 -16.93 11.62 21.62
N VAL A 211 -16.74 10.36 21.21
CA VAL A 211 -16.90 9.92 19.82
C VAL A 211 -18.05 8.94 19.72
N SER A 212 -18.94 9.17 18.76
CA SER A 212 -20.05 8.29 18.40
C SER A 212 -19.83 7.71 17.01
N LEU A 213 -20.03 6.40 16.88
CA LEU A 213 -19.95 5.66 15.62
C LEU A 213 -21.28 4.92 15.42
N THR A 214 -21.74 4.81 14.18
CA THR A 214 -22.92 3.99 13.83
C THR A 214 -22.51 2.57 13.45
N LEU A 215 -23.41 1.61 13.71
CA LEU A 215 -23.33 0.22 13.30
C LEU A 215 -24.49 -0.12 12.37
N SER A 216 -24.22 -0.72 11.20
CA SER A 216 -25.29 -1.18 10.29
C SER A 216 -25.94 -2.49 10.75
N ASN A 217 -25.18 -3.32 11.46
CA ASN A 217 -25.64 -4.58 12.07
C ASN A 217 -25.10 -4.69 13.49
N PRO A 218 -25.85 -5.31 14.44
CA PRO A 218 -25.40 -5.46 15.81
C PRO A 218 -24.07 -6.20 15.91
N ALA A 219 -23.20 -5.74 16.81
CA ALA A 219 -21.92 -6.36 17.12
C ALA A 219 -21.98 -7.07 18.48
N THR A 220 -21.40 -8.26 18.56
CA THR A 220 -21.21 -9.01 19.81
C THR A 220 -19.88 -8.71 20.48
N GLU A 221 -18.92 -8.21 19.72
CA GLU A 221 -17.58 -7.85 20.17
C GLU A 221 -17.19 -6.48 19.63
N VAL A 222 -16.62 -5.62 20.47
CA VAL A 222 -16.07 -4.31 20.07
C VAL A 222 -14.75 -4.09 20.80
N ASN A 223 -13.73 -3.70 20.06
CA ASN A 223 -12.45 -3.25 20.61
C ASN A 223 -12.19 -1.81 20.16
N VAL A 224 -12.02 -0.91 21.13
CA VAL A 224 -11.60 0.48 20.92
C VAL A 224 -10.22 0.65 21.50
N TYR A 225 -9.32 1.28 20.74
CA TYR A 225 -7.93 1.55 21.15
C TYR A 225 -7.61 3.03 20.99
N TRP A 226 -6.95 3.60 21.98
CA TRP A 226 -6.19 4.82 21.82
C TRP A 226 -4.71 4.45 21.72
N LYS A 227 -4.06 4.76 20.60
CA LYS A 227 -2.73 4.22 20.26
C LYS A 227 -2.72 2.69 20.36
N ASN A 228 -1.97 2.16 21.32
CA ASN A 228 -1.90 0.72 21.62
C ASN A 228 -2.49 0.37 22.99
N PHE A 229 -3.38 1.21 23.53
CA PHE A 229 -4.11 0.94 24.77
C PHE A 229 -5.57 0.62 24.45
N ARG A 230 -6.01 -0.57 24.83
CA ARG A 230 -7.42 -0.93 24.74
C ARG A 230 -8.21 -0.17 25.80
N LEU A 231 -9.28 0.51 25.40
CA LEU A 231 -10.19 1.16 26.33
C LEU A 231 -10.92 0.11 27.16
N PRO A 232 -11.07 0.30 28.50
CA PRO A 232 -11.88 -0.57 29.33
C PRO A 232 -13.36 -0.53 28.91
N ALA A 233 -14.07 -1.65 29.07
CA ALA A 233 -15.49 -1.74 28.72
C ALA A 233 -16.38 -0.72 29.47
N SER A 234 -15.96 -0.23 30.64
CA SER A 234 -16.66 0.83 31.38
C SER A 234 -16.64 2.20 30.71
N HIS A 235 -15.77 2.40 29.71
CA HIS A 235 -15.62 3.64 28.92
C HIS A 235 -16.11 3.49 27.48
N VAL A 236 -16.75 2.37 27.15
CA VAL A 236 -17.31 2.10 25.82
C VAL A 236 -18.77 1.66 26.00
N THR A 237 -19.68 2.40 25.44
CA THR A 237 -21.11 2.05 25.40
C THR A 237 -21.44 1.46 24.03
N ILE A 238 -22.10 0.32 24.01
CA ILE A 238 -22.47 -0.38 22.79
C ILE A 238 -23.98 -0.60 22.81
N THR A 239 -24.68 -0.20 21.75
CA THR A 239 -26.07 -0.49 21.46
C THR A 239 -26.18 -1.28 20.16
N ASP A 240 -27.39 -1.66 19.74
CA ASP A 240 -27.56 -2.41 18.48
C ASP A 240 -27.10 -1.64 17.24
N ASP A 241 -27.12 -0.31 17.28
CA ASP A 241 -26.85 0.58 16.15
C ASP A 241 -25.72 1.59 16.40
N ARG A 242 -25.06 1.57 17.59
CA ARG A 242 -24.09 2.62 17.95
C ARG A 242 -22.99 2.13 18.89
N ILE A 243 -21.81 2.72 18.73
CA ILE A 243 -20.67 2.62 19.66
C ILE A 243 -20.32 4.04 20.10
N GLU A 244 -20.25 4.28 21.42
CA GLU A 244 -19.85 5.56 22.00
C GLU A 244 -18.71 5.35 23.00
N PHE A 245 -17.71 6.24 22.98
CA PHE A 245 -16.58 6.18 23.89
C PHE A 245 -15.97 7.58 24.14
N GLU A 246 -15.27 7.70 25.27
CA GLU A 246 -14.54 8.91 25.65
C GLU A 246 -13.09 8.84 25.17
N ILE A 247 -12.56 9.97 24.67
CA ILE A 247 -11.14 10.11 24.34
C ILE A 247 -10.35 10.24 25.64
N PRO A 248 -9.29 9.44 25.88
CA PRO A 248 -8.48 9.54 27.09
C PRO A 248 -7.86 10.93 27.27
N ALA A 249 -7.83 11.43 28.48
CA ALA A 249 -7.33 12.77 28.79
C ALA A 249 -5.86 12.98 28.34
N GLN A 250 -5.03 11.92 28.40
CA GLN A 250 -3.65 11.96 27.92
C GLN A 250 -3.50 12.18 26.43
N ALA A 251 -4.54 12.00 25.65
CA ALA A 251 -4.48 12.31 24.21
C ALA A 251 -4.11 13.78 23.96
N ARG A 252 -4.43 14.69 24.92
CA ARG A 252 -4.06 16.11 24.88
C ARG A 252 -2.53 16.35 25.02
N GLU A 253 -1.81 15.39 25.58
CA GLU A 253 -0.36 15.48 25.74
C GLU A 253 0.40 15.03 24.49
N SER A 254 -0.32 14.44 23.52
CA SER A 254 0.24 13.95 22.25
C SER A 254 -0.14 14.88 21.10
N LYS A 255 0.84 15.46 20.42
CA LYS A 255 0.59 16.31 19.25
C LYS A 255 -0.20 15.56 18.17
N ARG A 256 0.08 14.26 17.97
CA ARG A 256 -0.66 13.36 17.09
C ARG A 256 -0.84 12.01 17.79
N SER A 257 -2.07 11.53 17.83
CA SER A 257 -2.42 10.16 18.25
C SER A 257 -3.61 9.65 17.46
N PHE A 258 -4.01 8.40 17.67
CA PHE A 258 -5.05 7.78 16.87
C PHE A 258 -5.98 6.94 17.75
N ILE A 259 -7.28 6.95 17.42
CA ILE A 259 -8.26 5.96 17.85
C ILE A 259 -8.41 4.93 16.74
N ARG A 260 -8.50 3.64 17.13
CA ARG A 260 -8.81 2.53 16.22
C ARG A 260 -9.96 1.73 16.77
N VAL A 261 -10.90 1.33 15.90
CA VAL A 261 -12.07 0.56 16.31
C VAL A 261 -12.30 -0.62 15.37
N TRP A 262 -12.55 -1.78 15.94
CA TRP A 262 -13.06 -2.96 15.27
C TRP A 262 -14.28 -3.48 16.01
N ALA A 263 -15.26 -3.99 15.26
CA ALA A 263 -16.40 -4.72 15.77
C ALA A 263 -16.48 -6.08 15.11
N ALA A 264 -17.19 -7.03 15.74
CA ALA A 264 -17.44 -8.33 15.14
C ALA A 264 -18.80 -8.87 15.58
N ASN A 265 -19.35 -9.76 14.74
CA ASN A 265 -20.50 -10.61 15.06
C ASN A 265 -20.22 -12.06 14.63
N GLU A 266 -21.23 -12.93 14.62
CA GLU A 266 -21.09 -14.34 14.23
C GLU A 266 -20.65 -14.51 12.76
N GLU A 267 -21.01 -13.58 11.87
CA GLU A 267 -20.65 -13.62 10.43
C GLU A 267 -19.22 -13.19 10.18
N GLY A 268 -18.63 -12.31 11.01
CA GLY A 268 -17.24 -11.87 10.87
C GLY A 268 -16.90 -10.53 11.50
N ILE A 269 -15.78 -9.97 11.06
CA ILE A 269 -15.19 -8.71 11.55
C ILE A 269 -15.62 -7.56 10.63
N SER A 270 -15.85 -6.38 11.23
CA SER A 270 -16.17 -5.12 10.55
C SER A 270 -15.00 -4.60 9.70
N ASN A 271 -15.27 -3.53 8.94
CA ASN A 271 -14.20 -2.60 8.54
C ASN A 271 -13.46 -2.09 9.80
N ASP A 272 -12.22 -1.66 9.64
CA ASP A 272 -11.50 -0.91 10.67
C ASP A 272 -11.85 0.59 10.55
N VAL A 273 -11.84 1.29 11.69
CA VAL A 273 -11.98 2.75 11.73
C VAL A 273 -10.72 3.34 12.33
N LEU A 274 -10.16 4.35 11.65
CA LEU A 274 -8.99 5.10 12.09
C LEU A 274 -9.36 6.57 12.25
N ILE A 275 -9.24 7.10 13.48
CA ILE A 275 -9.55 8.49 13.78
C ILE A 275 -8.29 9.18 14.28
N PRO A 276 -7.66 10.08 13.50
CA PRO A 276 -6.54 10.88 13.96
C PRO A 276 -6.99 11.92 14.97
N LEU A 277 -6.17 12.10 16.01
CA LEU A 277 -6.33 13.13 17.04
C LEU A 277 -5.19 14.14 16.94
N HIS A 278 -5.51 15.41 17.10
CA HIS A 278 -4.55 16.51 17.26
C HIS A 278 -4.72 17.12 18.65
N GLU A 279 -3.72 16.94 19.51
CA GLU A 279 -3.76 17.40 20.92
C GLU A 279 -5.04 16.98 21.67
N GLY A 280 -5.48 15.72 21.41
CA GLY A 280 -6.66 15.11 22.03
C GLY A 280 -7.99 15.42 21.35
N GLU A 281 -8.02 16.28 20.37
CA GLU A 281 -9.22 16.59 19.59
C GLU A 281 -9.26 15.81 18.29
N VAL A 282 -10.44 15.36 17.86
CA VAL A 282 -10.61 14.67 16.58
C VAL A 282 -10.25 15.62 15.44
N VAL A 283 -9.44 15.13 14.50
CA VAL A 283 -9.12 15.87 13.27
C VAL A 283 -10.36 15.87 12.37
N VAL A 284 -10.98 17.02 12.22
CA VAL A 284 -12.18 17.23 11.39
C VAL A 284 -11.93 18.21 10.23
N THR A 285 -10.74 18.78 10.14
CA THR A 285 -10.33 19.66 9.03
C THR A 285 -8.94 19.32 8.55
N ASN A 286 -8.70 19.46 7.24
CA ASN A 286 -7.38 19.24 6.63
C ASN A 286 -6.29 20.22 7.16
N GLY A 287 -6.68 21.39 7.66
CA GLY A 287 -5.75 22.34 8.29
C GLY A 287 -5.06 21.83 9.56
N GLN A 288 -5.59 20.76 10.19
CA GLN A 288 -4.99 20.10 11.34
C GLN A 288 -3.97 19.01 10.94
N LEU A 289 -3.86 18.69 9.63
CA LEU A 289 -2.90 17.72 9.12
C LEU A 289 -1.52 18.34 8.97
N THR A 290 -0.51 17.49 9.06
CA THR A 290 0.90 17.82 8.87
C THR A 290 1.50 16.99 7.75
N ARG A 291 2.70 17.34 7.26
CA ARG A 291 3.41 16.53 6.27
C ARG A 291 3.76 15.12 6.76
N HIS A 292 3.64 14.86 8.06
CA HIS A 292 3.94 13.57 8.68
C HIS A 292 2.74 12.62 8.76
N ASP A 293 1.52 13.09 8.42
CA ASP A 293 0.34 12.24 8.33
C ASP A 293 0.42 11.41 7.03
N LYS A 294 0.75 10.12 7.17
CA LYS A 294 1.10 9.24 6.05
C LYS A 294 -0.07 9.03 5.09
N GLU A 295 -1.30 8.99 5.61
CA GLU A 295 -2.53 8.82 4.86
C GLU A 295 -2.83 10.02 3.93
N ALA A 296 -2.30 11.20 4.28
CA ALA A 296 -2.46 12.43 3.53
C ALA A 296 -1.42 12.62 2.41
N GLN A 297 -0.52 11.65 2.22
CA GLN A 297 0.51 11.74 1.20
C GLN A 297 -0.04 11.52 -0.21
N VAL A 298 0.49 12.30 -1.15
CA VAL A 298 0.36 12.12 -2.60
C VAL A 298 1.78 12.10 -3.16
N LEU A 299 2.22 10.92 -3.60
CA LEU A 299 3.57 10.72 -4.08
C LEU A 299 3.71 11.10 -5.55
N TYR A 300 4.85 11.68 -5.88
CA TYR A 300 5.28 11.90 -7.25
C TYR A 300 6.63 11.22 -7.48
N PHE A 301 6.60 10.15 -8.27
CA PHE A 301 7.81 9.40 -8.63
C PHE A 301 8.48 10.01 -9.85
N MET A 302 9.77 10.30 -9.75
CA MET A 302 10.57 10.77 -10.86
C MET A 302 11.89 10.02 -10.99
N MET A 303 12.28 9.75 -12.23
CA MET A 303 13.65 9.35 -12.53
C MET A 303 14.50 10.61 -12.61
N VAL A 304 15.51 10.72 -11.73
CA VAL A 304 16.35 11.93 -11.59
C VAL A 304 16.96 12.30 -12.94
N ASP A 305 17.60 11.33 -13.62
CA ASP A 305 18.22 11.53 -14.96
C ASP A 305 17.25 12.06 -16.02
N ARG A 306 15.94 11.80 -15.88
CA ARG A 306 14.92 12.05 -16.90
C ARG A 306 13.98 13.21 -16.56
N PHE A 307 14.26 13.96 -15.49
CA PHE A 307 13.35 14.98 -15.03
C PHE A 307 13.73 16.39 -15.50
N VAL A 308 14.78 16.98 -14.96
CA VAL A 308 15.26 18.31 -15.37
C VAL A 308 16.77 18.36 -15.26
N ASN A 309 17.44 18.77 -16.34
CA ASN A 309 18.85 19.13 -16.32
C ASN A 309 19.00 20.55 -15.73
N GLY A 310 19.49 20.66 -14.52
CA GLY A 310 19.73 21.93 -13.83
C GLY A 310 21.18 22.43 -13.99
N ARG A 311 22.12 21.52 -14.28
CA ARG A 311 23.56 21.77 -14.37
C ARG A 311 24.20 21.00 -15.51
N PRO A 312 24.23 21.55 -16.74
CA PRO A 312 24.88 20.88 -17.88
C PRO A 312 26.37 20.55 -17.68
N GLU A 313 27.01 21.16 -16.67
CA GLU A 313 28.43 20.94 -16.39
C GLU A 313 28.74 19.58 -15.76
N ASN A 314 27.74 18.91 -15.18
CA ASN A 314 27.88 17.55 -14.63
C ASN A 314 27.45 16.46 -15.61
N ASP A 315 26.98 16.81 -16.80
CA ASP A 315 26.60 15.87 -17.85
C ASP A 315 27.79 15.03 -18.32
N GLU A 316 27.73 13.73 -18.09
CA GLU A 316 28.72 12.78 -18.55
C GLU A 316 28.07 11.50 -19.08
N PRO A 317 27.48 11.53 -20.30
CA PRO A 317 26.96 10.32 -20.91
C PRO A 317 28.09 9.33 -21.17
N VAL A 318 27.80 8.04 -21.05
CA VAL A 318 28.80 6.99 -21.29
C VAL A 318 29.18 6.97 -22.77
N LYS A 319 30.50 7.09 -23.05
CA LYS A 319 31.05 7.11 -24.42
C LYS A 319 31.31 5.68 -24.93
N ASP A 320 30.23 4.93 -25.13
CA ASP A 320 30.27 3.58 -25.71
C ASP A 320 29.33 3.50 -26.91
N LYS A 321 29.85 3.05 -28.05
CA LYS A 321 29.08 2.96 -29.31
C LYS A 321 28.01 1.86 -29.29
N THR A 322 28.06 0.94 -28.34
CA THR A 322 27.07 -0.13 -28.17
C THR A 322 25.82 0.36 -27.45
N ILE A 323 25.85 1.53 -26.81
CA ILE A 323 24.69 2.10 -26.10
C ILE A 323 23.79 2.84 -27.09
N ASN A 324 22.53 2.43 -27.17
CA ASN A 324 21.51 3.24 -27.84
C ASN A 324 21.29 4.54 -27.05
N PRO A 325 21.12 5.71 -27.69
CA PRO A 325 20.86 6.97 -27.00
C PRO A 325 19.74 6.92 -25.96
N LYS A 326 18.65 6.16 -26.20
CA LYS A 326 17.55 5.97 -25.23
C LYS A 326 18.00 5.33 -23.90
N ALA A 327 19.08 4.56 -23.93
CA ALA A 327 19.62 3.83 -22.77
C ALA A 327 20.85 4.51 -22.13
N ASN A 328 21.07 5.79 -22.41
CA ASN A 328 22.18 6.57 -21.84
C ASN A 328 21.66 7.70 -20.96
N TYR A 329 22.55 8.38 -20.25
CA TYR A 329 22.24 9.56 -19.43
C TYR A 329 21.71 10.72 -20.28
N PHE A 330 20.68 11.41 -19.76
CA PHE A 330 20.07 12.61 -20.36
C PHE A 330 20.38 13.88 -19.56
N GLY A 331 21.03 13.77 -18.40
CA GLY A 331 21.55 14.87 -17.62
C GLY A 331 20.57 15.48 -16.60
N GLY A 332 19.46 14.84 -16.31
CA GLY A 332 18.61 15.27 -15.18
C GLY A 332 19.35 15.13 -13.85
N ASP A 333 19.16 16.07 -12.91
CA ASP A 333 19.93 16.18 -11.68
C ASP A 333 19.13 16.80 -10.49
N LEU A 334 19.75 16.77 -9.30
CA LEU A 334 19.16 17.32 -8.08
C LEU A 334 18.92 18.83 -8.15
N ALA A 335 19.79 19.56 -8.83
CA ALA A 335 19.65 21.01 -9.02
C ALA A 335 18.42 21.36 -9.86
N GLY A 336 18.15 20.56 -10.91
CA GLY A 336 16.96 20.71 -11.73
C GLY A 336 15.67 20.43 -10.97
N ILE A 337 15.66 19.41 -10.11
CA ILE A 337 14.53 19.12 -9.23
C ILE A 337 14.32 20.27 -8.23
N THR A 338 15.38 20.76 -7.59
CA THR A 338 15.36 21.90 -6.67
C THR A 338 14.76 23.13 -7.32
N LYS A 339 15.12 23.40 -8.59
CA LYS A 339 14.50 24.49 -9.36
C LYS A 339 13.00 24.31 -9.50
N LYS A 340 12.49 23.10 -9.78
CA LYS A 340 11.05 22.83 -9.89
C LYS A 340 10.32 22.93 -8.56
N ILE A 341 10.97 22.61 -7.44
CA ILE A 341 10.43 22.89 -6.11
C ILE A 341 10.29 24.39 -5.90
N LYS A 342 11.33 25.18 -6.17
CA LYS A 342 11.33 26.65 -6.07
C LYS A 342 10.26 27.31 -6.94
N ASP A 343 10.09 26.82 -8.17
CA ASP A 343 9.09 27.32 -9.14
C ASP A 343 7.63 26.99 -8.72
N GLY A 344 7.44 26.18 -7.66
CA GLY A 344 6.13 25.78 -7.16
C GLY A 344 5.41 24.78 -8.07
N TYR A 345 6.13 24.00 -8.88
CA TYR A 345 5.54 23.02 -9.78
C TYR A 345 4.74 21.95 -9.01
N PHE A 346 5.36 21.37 -7.99
CA PHE A 346 4.75 20.32 -7.18
C PHE A 346 3.59 20.82 -6.32
N GLU A 347 3.71 22.02 -5.77
CA GLU A 347 2.63 22.66 -5.02
C GLU A 347 1.40 22.89 -5.90
N LYS A 348 1.58 23.43 -7.12
CA LYS A 348 0.50 23.64 -8.10
C LYS A 348 -0.13 22.34 -8.55
N LEU A 349 0.61 21.23 -8.54
CA LEU A 349 0.11 19.91 -8.86
C LEU A 349 -0.52 19.21 -7.63
N GLY A 350 -0.44 19.80 -6.43
CA GLY A 350 -0.98 19.24 -5.19
C GLY A 350 -0.13 18.10 -4.60
N ILE A 351 1.12 17.95 -5.04
CA ILE A 351 2.07 16.92 -4.56
C ILE A 351 2.66 17.35 -3.22
N ASN A 352 2.78 16.41 -2.28
CA ASN A 352 3.41 16.64 -0.98
C ASN A 352 4.46 15.60 -0.60
N THR A 353 4.80 14.65 -1.49
CA THR A 353 5.89 13.71 -1.31
C THR A 353 6.58 13.42 -2.64
N LEU A 354 7.89 13.64 -2.71
CA LEU A 354 8.72 13.31 -3.87
C LEU A 354 9.40 11.97 -3.63
N TRP A 355 9.28 11.05 -4.59
CA TRP A 355 10.08 9.83 -4.64
C TRP A 355 11.12 9.98 -5.75
N LEU A 356 12.39 10.05 -5.35
CA LEU A 356 13.53 10.13 -6.24
C LEU A 356 14.02 8.72 -6.61
N SER A 357 14.26 8.44 -7.89
CA SER A 357 15.00 7.22 -8.27
C SER A 357 16.36 7.14 -7.57
N PRO A 358 17.04 5.96 -7.52
CA PRO A 358 18.29 5.86 -6.78
C PRO A 358 19.32 6.89 -7.24
N ILE A 359 19.95 7.59 -6.30
CA ILE A 359 20.97 8.62 -6.55
C ILE A 359 22.38 8.16 -6.21
N THR A 360 22.57 6.91 -5.85
CA THR A 360 23.86 6.34 -5.51
C THR A 360 24.76 6.22 -6.74
N GLN A 361 26.10 6.25 -6.53
CA GLN A 361 27.08 6.18 -7.60
C GLN A 361 26.92 4.91 -8.43
N ASN A 362 26.76 5.07 -9.74
CA ASN A 362 26.65 4.01 -10.74
C ASN A 362 27.94 3.87 -11.57
N PRO A 363 28.14 2.74 -12.29
CA PRO A 363 29.36 2.51 -13.07
C PRO A 363 29.52 3.51 -14.22
N LYS A 364 30.76 3.65 -14.68
CA LYS A 364 31.11 4.48 -15.85
C LYS A 364 31.06 3.72 -17.17
N GLY A 365 30.89 2.39 -17.12
CA GLY A 365 30.85 1.51 -18.28
C GLY A 365 29.44 1.23 -18.78
N ALA A 366 29.37 0.39 -19.81
CA ALA A 366 28.16 -0.13 -20.44
C ALA A 366 27.98 -1.59 -20.05
N TYR A 367 26.76 -1.95 -19.60
CA TYR A 367 26.42 -3.30 -19.12
C TYR A 367 25.06 -3.76 -19.63
N GLY A 368 24.73 -5.03 -19.36
CA GLY A 368 23.52 -5.64 -19.87
C GLY A 368 23.50 -5.77 -21.39
N LYS A 369 22.56 -6.54 -21.92
CA LYS A 369 22.39 -6.68 -23.36
C LYS A 369 20.90 -6.79 -23.71
N TYR A 370 20.47 -5.98 -24.66
CA TYR A 370 19.18 -6.17 -25.30
C TYR A 370 19.41 -6.59 -26.77
N PRO A 371 18.70 -7.62 -27.27
CA PRO A 371 19.06 -8.23 -28.55
C PRO A 371 18.55 -7.49 -29.79
N THR A 372 17.44 -6.71 -29.69
CA THR A 372 16.77 -6.16 -30.88
C THR A 372 16.19 -4.75 -30.66
N PRO A 373 16.87 -3.67 -31.05
CA PRO A 373 18.22 -3.65 -31.66
C PRO A 373 19.30 -4.02 -30.63
N PRO A 374 20.43 -4.61 -31.04
CA PRO A 374 21.53 -4.90 -30.12
C PRO A 374 21.99 -3.64 -29.42
N THR A 375 21.88 -3.60 -28.08
CA THR A 375 22.33 -2.46 -27.28
C THR A 375 22.80 -2.91 -25.91
N THR A 376 23.70 -2.12 -25.32
CA THR A 376 24.01 -2.13 -23.89
C THR A 376 23.42 -0.90 -23.23
N PHE A 377 23.51 -0.80 -21.90
CA PHE A 377 22.93 0.27 -21.11
C PHE A 377 24.01 0.97 -20.28
N SER A 378 23.84 2.25 -20.03
CA SER A 378 24.51 2.94 -18.93
C SER A 378 23.72 2.80 -17.63
N GLY A 379 24.31 3.17 -16.49
CA GLY A 379 23.62 3.16 -15.18
C GLY A 379 22.69 4.34 -14.95
N TYR A 380 22.14 4.98 -15.99
CA TYR A 380 21.33 6.21 -15.92
C TYR A 380 20.09 6.09 -14.99
N HIS A 381 19.64 4.89 -14.76
CA HIS A 381 18.46 4.62 -13.92
C HIS A 381 18.77 4.57 -12.41
N GLY A 382 20.07 4.47 -12.04
CA GLY A 382 20.50 4.48 -10.63
C GLY A 382 20.55 3.10 -9.94
N TYR A 383 20.03 2.04 -10.57
CA TYR A 383 19.87 0.72 -9.92
C TYR A 383 21.11 -0.18 -9.97
N TRP A 384 22.29 0.32 -10.39
CA TRP A 384 23.53 -0.45 -10.41
C TRP A 384 24.59 0.15 -9.46
N PRO A 385 24.38 0.17 -8.15
CA PRO A 385 25.26 0.91 -7.23
C PRO A 385 26.65 0.31 -7.17
N ILE A 386 27.68 1.13 -7.41
CA ILE A 386 29.09 0.84 -7.10
C ILE A 386 29.52 1.46 -5.76
N SER A 387 28.64 2.23 -5.15
CA SER A 387 28.73 2.74 -3.78
C SER A 387 27.32 2.94 -3.25
N LEU A 388 27.07 2.51 -2.01
CA LEU A 388 25.74 2.63 -1.36
C LEU A 388 25.58 3.93 -0.53
N LYS A 389 26.65 4.75 -0.40
CA LYS A 389 26.64 5.97 0.42
C LYS A 389 27.07 7.22 -0.35
N GLN A 390 27.66 7.08 -1.55
CA GLN A 390 28.11 8.19 -2.36
C GLN A 390 27.03 8.55 -3.39
N ILE A 391 26.70 9.83 -3.48
CA ILE A 391 25.83 10.36 -4.55
C ILE A 391 26.59 10.28 -5.89
N ASP A 392 25.92 9.87 -6.95
CA ASP A 392 26.47 9.90 -8.31
C ASP A 392 26.71 11.36 -8.70
N TYR A 393 27.96 11.69 -9.05
CA TYR A 393 28.36 13.05 -9.38
C TYR A 393 27.59 13.65 -10.57
N ARG A 394 26.98 12.79 -11.42
CA ARG A 394 26.10 13.21 -12.52
C ARG A 394 24.76 13.72 -12.00
N TYR A 395 24.31 13.24 -10.84
CA TYR A 395 23.08 13.71 -10.21
C TYR A 395 23.31 14.87 -9.25
N GLY A 396 24.54 15.02 -8.74
CA GLY A 396 24.87 16.13 -7.89
C GLY A 396 25.81 15.81 -6.73
N SER A 397 25.79 16.67 -5.75
CA SER A 397 26.61 16.62 -4.53
C SER A 397 25.78 16.49 -3.28
N ARG A 398 26.45 16.26 -2.14
CA ARG A 398 25.86 16.31 -0.82
C ARG A 398 25.11 17.63 -0.56
N GLN A 399 25.76 18.75 -0.91
CA GLN A 399 25.21 20.08 -0.67
C GLN A 399 23.92 20.31 -1.47
N GLU A 400 23.88 19.83 -2.72
CA GLU A 400 22.68 19.93 -3.57
C GLU A 400 21.51 19.07 -3.05
N LEU A 401 21.79 17.89 -2.48
CA LEU A 401 20.75 17.09 -1.81
C LEU A 401 20.23 17.81 -0.55
N GLU A 402 21.11 18.38 0.27
CA GLU A 402 20.73 19.16 1.45
C GLU A 402 19.89 20.40 1.05
N GLU A 403 20.24 21.09 -0.02
CA GLU A 403 19.45 22.21 -0.55
C GLU A 403 18.06 21.75 -1.02
N LEU A 404 17.98 20.64 -1.78
CA LEU A 404 16.72 20.06 -2.23
C LEU A 404 15.80 19.75 -1.05
N LEU A 405 16.32 19.10 -0.02
CA LEU A 405 15.56 18.75 1.19
C LEU A 405 15.04 20.00 1.93
N ASN A 406 15.90 21.00 2.11
CA ASN A 406 15.53 22.25 2.77
C ASN A 406 14.40 22.97 2.02
N GLU A 407 14.49 23.06 0.69
CA GLU A 407 13.47 23.71 -0.14
C GLU A 407 12.14 22.92 -0.16
N ALA A 408 12.23 21.59 -0.19
CA ALA A 408 11.05 20.74 -0.12
C ALA A 408 10.33 20.87 1.24
N HIS A 409 11.08 20.77 2.33
CA HIS A 409 10.52 20.89 3.67
C HIS A 409 9.93 22.27 3.97
N ALA A 410 10.55 23.35 3.47
CA ALA A 410 10.01 24.70 3.58
C ALA A 410 8.63 24.83 2.91
N LYS A 411 8.29 23.95 1.98
CA LYS A 411 7.00 23.88 1.27
C LYS A 411 6.10 22.73 1.76
N ASN A 412 6.42 22.11 2.90
CA ASN A 412 5.71 20.94 3.44
C ASN A 412 5.68 19.74 2.46
N ILE A 413 6.74 19.56 1.69
CA ILE A 413 6.92 18.43 0.78
C ILE A 413 7.93 17.47 1.40
N ASN A 414 7.54 16.20 1.53
CA ASN A 414 8.44 15.12 1.93
C ASN A 414 9.31 14.66 0.77
N VAL A 415 10.46 14.06 1.09
CA VAL A 415 11.35 13.46 0.09
C VAL A 415 11.72 12.04 0.56
N ILE A 416 11.37 11.04 -0.25
CA ILE A 416 11.78 9.66 -0.03
C ILE A 416 12.76 9.22 -1.11
N LEU A 417 13.73 8.40 -0.73
CA LEU A 417 14.78 7.91 -1.62
C LEU A 417 14.49 6.48 -2.05
N ASP A 418 14.62 6.19 -3.33
CA ASP A 418 14.66 4.82 -3.82
C ASP A 418 15.96 4.14 -3.39
N TYR A 419 15.86 3.04 -2.65
CA TYR A 419 17.00 2.36 -2.06
C TYR A 419 17.14 0.93 -2.56
N VAL A 420 18.29 0.63 -3.17
CA VAL A 420 18.64 -0.69 -3.68
C VAL A 420 19.40 -1.45 -2.59
N ALA A 421 18.74 -2.41 -1.94
CA ALA A 421 19.35 -3.25 -0.90
C ALA A 421 19.68 -4.66 -1.38
N HIS A 422 19.00 -5.16 -2.43
CA HIS A 422 19.09 -6.54 -2.90
C HIS A 422 20.47 -6.89 -3.46
N HIS A 423 21.05 -6.02 -4.27
CA HIS A 423 22.27 -6.29 -5.01
C HIS A 423 23.18 -5.06 -5.10
N VAL A 424 24.41 -5.30 -5.53
CA VAL A 424 25.34 -4.25 -5.94
C VAL A 424 25.88 -4.57 -7.32
N HIS A 425 26.50 -3.60 -7.97
CA HIS A 425 27.23 -3.85 -9.22
C HIS A 425 28.56 -4.58 -8.94
N GLN A 426 29.04 -5.41 -9.86
CA GLN A 426 30.30 -6.17 -9.72
C GLN A 426 31.55 -5.30 -9.46
N GLU A 427 31.51 -4.00 -9.81
CA GLU A 427 32.57 -3.04 -9.50
C GLU A 427 32.55 -2.52 -8.07
N HIS A 428 31.48 -2.78 -7.31
CA HIS A 428 31.40 -2.35 -5.91
C HIS A 428 32.54 -2.99 -5.09
N PRO A 429 33.32 -2.23 -4.31
CA PRO A 429 34.48 -2.77 -3.57
C PRO A 429 34.15 -3.95 -2.67
N ILE A 430 32.93 -3.99 -2.11
CA ILE A 430 32.47 -5.03 -1.19
C ILE A 430 32.47 -6.44 -1.84
N VAL A 431 32.32 -6.53 -3.17
CA VAL A 431 32.34 -7.81 -3.91
C VAL A 431 33.69 -8.53 -3.78
N ARG A 432 34.75 -7.74 -3.71
CA ARG A 432 36.12 -8.26 -3.52
C ARG A 432 36.50 -8.39 -2.05
N GLN A 433 35.96 -7.52 -1.18
CA GLN A 433 36.26 -7.50 0.25
C GLN A 433 35.53 -8.62 1.01
N HIS A 434 34.29 -8.92 0.61
CA HIS A 434 33.40 -9.87 1.26
C HIS A 434 32.67 -10.75 0.23
N PRO A 435 33.38 -11.60 -0.55
CA PRO A 435 32.73 -12.46 -1.54
C PRO A 435 31.75 -13.45 -0.89
N GLU A 436 31.95 -13.82 0.38
CA GLU A 436 31.08 -14.68 1.18
C GLU A 436 29.73 -14.04 1.55
N TRP A 437 29.55 -12.74 1.32
CA TRP A 437 28.28 -12.05 1.56
C TRP A 437 27.28 -12.21 0.42
N PHE A 438 27.71 -12.79 -0.70
CA PHE A 438 26.89 -12.92 -1.90
C PHE A 438 26.36 -14.35 -2.08
N THR A 439 25.21 -14.46 -2.74
CA THR A 439 24.65 -15.73 -3.16
C THR A 439 25.40 -16.27 -4.36
N SER A 440 25.28 -17.57 -4.64
CA SER A 440 25.94 -18.19 -5.79
C SER A 440 25.26 -17.79 -7.10
N LEU A 441 26.06 -17.42 -8.10
CA LEU A 441 25.61 -17.18 -9.47
C LEU A 441 25.19 -18.50 -10.16
N TYR A 442 25.68 -19.63 -9.71
CA TYR A 442 25.35 -20.94 -10.26
C TYR A 442 24.62 -21.80 -9.25
N LEU A 443 23.57 -22.48 -9.70
CA LEU A 443 22.86 -23.48 -8.93
C LEU A 443 23.68 -24.80 -8.85
N PRO A 444 23.35 -25.72 -7.93
CA PRO A 444 24.09 -26.98 -7.79
C PRO A 444 24.13 -27.85 -9.06
N ASP A 445 23.18 -27.69 -9.97
CA ASP A 445 23.13 -28.37 -11.27
C ASP A 445 23.97 -27.70 -12.36
N GLY A 446 24.66 -26.58 -12.03
CA GLY A 446 25.50 -25.81 -12.94
C GLY A 446 24.76 -24.78 -13.79
N THR A 447 23.46 -24.65 -13.65
CA THR A 447 22.67 -23.61 -14.35
C THR A 447 22.82 -22.24 -13.68
N LEU A 448 22.58 -21.17 -14.42
CA LEU A 448 22.63 -19.81 -13.89
C LEU A 448 21.44 -19.55 -12.94
N ASN A 449 21.73 -18.96 -11.80
CA ASN A 449 20.75 -18.46 -10.85
C ASN A 449 20.39 -17.00 -11.16
N THR A 450 20.01 -16.73 -12.41
CA THR A 450 19.59 -15.40 -12.86
C THR A 450 18.11 -15.42 -13.23
N GLU A 451 17.38 -14.35 -12.90
CA GLU A 451 15.94 -14.18 -13.23
C GLU A 451 15.04 -15.32 -12.72
N ARG A 452 15.45 -15.98 -11.64
CA ARG A 452 14.71 -17.06 -10.96
C ARG A 452 13.76 -16.47 -9.92
N TRP A 453 12.79 -15.68 -10.37
CA TRP A 453 11.95 -14.77 -9.56
C TRP A 453 11.09 -15.45 -8.51
N GLU A 454 10.70 -16.71 -8.73
CA GLU A 454 9.77 -17.43 -7.87
C GLU A 454 10.47 -18.54 -7.07
N ASP A 455 11.20 -19.42 -7.71
CA ASP A 455 11.81 -20.59 -7.09
C ASP A 455 13.14 -20.31 -6.35
N GLN A 456 13.85 -19.24 -6.77
CA GLN A 456 15.08 -18.78 -6.11
C GLN A 456 14.95 -17.35 -5.59
N ARG A 457 13.76 -16.98 -5.16
CA ARG A 457 13.36 -15.61 -4.84
C ARG A 457 14.35 -14.83 -3.97
N LEU A 458 14.96 -15.46 -2.97
CA LEU A 458 15.88 -14.82 -2.02
C LEU A 458 17.36 -14.93 -2.42
N THR A 459 17.68 -15.56 -3.55
CA THR A 459 19.06 -15.84 -3.95
C THR A 459 19.38 -15.52 -5.40
N THR A 460 18.34 -15.28 -6.22
CA THR A 460 18.49 -15.02 -7.66
C THR A 460 19.24 -13.73 -7.93
N TRP A 461 20.10 -13.73 -8.93
CA TRP A 461 20.73 -12.52 -9.45
C TRP A 461 19.85 -11.88 -10.53
N PHE A 462 19.86 -10.56 -10.63
CA PHE A 462 19.09 -9.87 -11.67
C PHE A 462 19.82 -9.87 -13.01
N ASP A 463 21.14 -9.89 -12.97
CA ASP A 463 22.01 -10.12 -14.14
C ASP A 463 23.37 -10.64 -13.62
N VAL A 464 24.18 -11.22 -14.49
CA VAL A 464 25.50 -11.80 -14.14
C VAL A 464 26.49 -10.80 -13.54
N PHE A 465 26.31 -9.51 -13.79
CA PHE A 465 27.13 -8.42 -13.25
C PHE A 465 26.52 -7.74 -12.01
N LEU A 466 25.40 -8.26 -11.49
CA LEU A 466 24.69 -7.77 -10.30
C LEU A 466 24.69 -8.80 -9.17
N PRO A 467 25.82 -8.98 -8.46
CA PRO A 467 25.91 -9.87 -7.30
C PRO A 467 24.84 -9.58 -6.27
N THR A 468 24.07 -10.62 -5.92
CA THR A 468 22.98 -10.54 -4.94
C THR A 468 23.51 -10.79 -3.53
N LEU A 469 23.22 -9.88 -2.59
CA LEU A 469 23.56 -10.00 -1.19
C LEU A 469 22.73 -11.10 -0.51
N ASP A 470 23.36 -11.97 0.26
CA ASP A 470 22.67 -12.99 1.03
C ASP A 470 22.10 -12.41 2.35
N LEU A 471 20.99 -11.69 2.22
CA LEU A 471 20.32 -10.99 3.32
C LEU A 471 19.55 -11.92 4.28
N ARG A 472 19.77 -13.24 4.17
CA ARG A 472 19.35 -14.24 5.16
C ARG A 472 20.39 -14.38 6.29
N LYS A 473 21.59 -13.81 6.11
CA LYS A 473 22.72 -13.88 7.04
C LYS A 473 22.79 -12.64 7.92
N PRO A 474 22.71 -12.79 9.26
CA PRO A 474 22.80 -11.63 10.18
C PRO A 474 24.08 -10.81 10.01
N GLU A 475 25.23 -11.46 9.69
CA GLU A 475 26.51 -10.81 9.45
C GLU A 475 26.53 -9.93 8.20
N VAL A 476 25.59 -10.14 7.25
CA VAL A 476 25.38 -9.29 6.07
C VAL A 476 24.35 -8.22 6.36
N VAL A 477 23.25 -8.60 7.02
CA VAL A 477 22.13 -7.70 7.32
C VAL A 477 22.57 -6.53 8.20
N GLY A 478 23.38 -6.77 9.23
CA GLY A 478 23.85 -5.73 10.15
C GLY A 478 24.49 -4.54 9.42
N PRO A 479 25.62 -4.72 8.70
CA PRO A 479 26.27 -3.68 7.94
C PRO A 479 25.42 -3.06 6.83
N MET A 480 24.57 -3.87 6.16
CA MET A 480 23.75 -3.37 5.04
C MET A 480 22.60 -2.48 5.53
N THR A 481 21.99 -2.80 6.66
CA THR A 481 20.98 -1.92 7.30
C THR A 481 21.60 -0.65 7.88
N ASP A 482 22.85 -0.68 8.37
CA ASP A 482 23.60 0.54 8.75
C ASP A 482 23.83 1.45 7.54
N THR A 483 24.02 0.86 6.38
CA THR A 483 24.19 1.62 5.12
C THR A 483 22.89 2.30 4.70
N ALA A 484 21.75 1.65 4.86
CA ALA A 484 20.45 2.28 4.63
C ALA A 484 20.16 3.37 5.67
N LEU A 485 20.38 3.09 6.95
CA LEU A 485 20.18 4.03 8.04
C LEU A 485 21.03 5.31 7.87
N TYR A 486 22.22 5.21 7.27
CA TYR A 486 23.09 6.35 6.97
C TYR A 486 22.34 7.48 6.23
N TRP A 487 21.48 7.15 5.27
CA TRP A 487 20.73 8.14 4.50
C TRP A 487 19.73 8.93 5.37
N LEU A 488 19.10 8.28 6.34
CA LEU A 488 18.16 8.93 7.26
C LEU A 488 18.85 9.72 8.37
N THR A 489 20.05 9.30 8.79
CA THR A 489 20.80 9.94 9.89
C THR A 489 21.73 11.05 9.41
N SER A 490 22.21 10.96 8.15
CA SER A 490 23.08 11.96 7.54
C SER A 490 22.33 13.06 6.80
N TYR A 491 21.06 12.80 6.43
CA TYR A 491 20.18 13.72 5.74
C TYR A 491 18.79 13.67 6.36
N GLU A 492 17.99 14.70 6.15
CA GLU A 492 16.60 14.75 6.65
C GLU A 492 15.60 14.13 5.64
N LEU A 493 15.94 12.97 5.07
CA LEU A 493 15.01 12.22 4.22
C LEU A 493 13.83 11.73 5.03
N ASP A 494 12.63 11.75 4.45
CA ASP A 494 11.37 11.36 5.10
C ASP A 494 11.03 9.87 4.93
N GLY A 495 11.86 9.13 4.20
CA GLY A 495 11.65 7.69 4.05
C GLY A 495 12.35 7.06 2.86
N PHE A 496 11.87 5.86 2.54
CA PHE A 496 12.38 5.06 1.44
C PHE A 496 11.25 4.48 0.58
N ARG A 497 11.49 4.39 -0.71
CA ARG A 497 10.95 3.32 -1.53
C ARG A 497 12.04 2.25 -1.64
N HIS A 498 11.71 1.04 -1.27
CA HIS A 498 12.65 -0.07 -1.30
C HIS A 498 12.49 -0.87 -2.59
N ASP A 499 13.56 -0.88 -3.38
CA ASP A 499 13.65 -1.65 -4.61
C ASP A 499 13.61 -3.16 -4.35
N ALA A 500 12.93 -3.89 -5.22
CA ALA A 500 12.94 -5.35 -5.26
C ALA A 500 12.71 -6.04 -3.90
N SER A 501 11.87 -5.47 -3.04
CA SER A 501 11.65 -6.00 -1.67
C SER A 501 11.15 -7.44 -1.65
N LYS A 502 10.51 -7.92 -2.72
CA LYS A 502 10.18 -9.33 -2.94
C LYS A 502 11.37 -10.28 -2.74
N HIS A 503 12.57 -9.85 -3.12
CA HIS A 503 13.79 -10.64 -3.19
C HIS A 503 14.69 -10.48 -1.95
N ILE A 504 14.19 -9.82 -0.90
CA ILE A 504 14.91 -9.52 0.34
C ILE A 504 14.24 -10.27 1.50
N ASP A 505 15.05 -10.91 2.35
CA ASP A 505 14.57 -11.65 3.50
C ASP A 505 13.96 -10.72 4.56
N LEU A 506 12.95 -11.20 5.30
CA LEU A 506 12.28 -10.46 6.37
C LEU A 506 13.23 -9.98 7.46
N LEU A 507 14.34 -10.69 7.67
CA LEU A 507 15.37 -10.31 8.62
C LEU A 507 15.93 -8.89 8.37
N PHE A 508 16.15 -8.55 7.09
CA PHE A 508 16.63 -7.22 6.71
C PHE A 508 15.62 -6.12 7.09
N TRP A 509 14.34 -6.33 6.82
CA TRP A 509 13.30 -5.33 7.11
C TRP A 509 13.11 -5.11 8.60
N ARG A 510 13.13 -6.20 9.39
CA ARG A 510 13.06 -6.12 10.85
C ARG A 510 14.23 -5.33 11.43
N GLU A 511 15.45 -5.67 11.03
CA GLU A 511 16.64 -5.01 11.54
C GLU A 511 16.71 -3.54 11.12
N LEU A 512 16.37 -3.22 9.86
CA LEU A 512 16.34 -1.84 9.38
C LEU A 512 15.29 -1.02 10.15
N THR A 513 14.06 -1.50 10.25
CA THR A 513 12.97 -0.78 10.92
C THR A 513 13.24 -0.62 12.42
N LYS A 514 13.81 -1.63 13.08
CA LYS A 514 14.28 -1.54 14.47
C LYS A 514 15.31 -0.42 14.66
N LYS A 515 16.32 -0.34 13.77
CA LYS A 515 17.32 0.73 13.78
C LYS A 515 16.70 2.10 13.52
N ILE A 516 15.79 2.21 12.55
CA ILE A 516 15.08 3.47 12.26
C ILE A 516 14.32 3.94 13.50
N LYS A 517 13.52 3.08 14.13
CA LYS A 517 12.74 3.41 15.33
C LYS A 517 13.62 3.82 16.51
N ARG A 518 14.80 3.21 16.67
CA ARG A 518 15.75 3.55 17.72
C ARG A 518 16.46 4.89 17.49
N ASP A 519 16.92 5.14 16.26
CA ASP A 519 17.91 6.18 15.97
C ASP A 519 17.31 7.41 15.27
N VAL A 520 16.15 7.27 14.59
CA VAL A 520 15.48 8.37 13.89
C VAL A 520 14.25 8.83 14.67
N LYS A 521 14.25 10.10 15.12
CA LYS A 521 13.21 10.65 16.00
C LYS A 521 12.05 11.35 15.29
N ARG A 522 11.98 11.24 13.97
CA ARG A 522 10.89 11.75 13.15
C ARG A 522 10.14 10.59 12.47
N PRO A 523 8.89 10.79 12.05
CA PRO A 523 8.18 9.80 11.24
C PRO A 523 8.94 9.50 9.95
N VAL A 524 9.06 8.22 9.61
CA VAL A 524 9.68 7.72 8.38
C VAL A 524 8.65 6.88 7.65
N TYR A 525 8.49 7.08 6.35
CA TYR A 525 7.62 6.28 5.50
C TYR A 525 8.43 5.29 4.68
N GLN A 526 8.12 4.00 4.81
CA GLN A 526 8.79 2.92 4.09
C GLN A 526 7.79 2.18 3.20
N ILE A 527 7.93 2.32 1.89
CA ILE A 527 7.12 1.61 0.91
C ILE A 527 7.99 0.67 0.07
N GLY A 528 7.57 -0.59 -0.09
CA GLY A 528 8.34 -1.60 -0.81
C GLY A 528 7.77 -1.93 -2.18
N GLU A 529 8.59 -2.57 -3.00
CA GLU A 529 8.19 -3.11 -4.30
C GLU A 529 8.17 -4.63 -4.27
N THR A 530 6.97 -5.20 -4.23
CA THR A 530 6.75 -6.65 -4.36
C THR A 530 5.69 -6.92 -5.42
N TYR A 531 6.08 -7.55 -6.51
CA TYR A 531 5.16 -8.08 -7.50
C TYR A 531 4.86 -9.54 -7.17
N GLY A 532 3.63 -9.83 -6.74
CA GLY A 532 3.25 -11.17 -6.29
C GLY A 532 1.82 -11.25 -5.74
N SER A 533 1.52 -12.37 -5.08
CA SER A 533 0.23 -12.56 -4.41
C SER A 533 0.06 -11.58 -3.25
N ARG A 534 -1.19 -11.27 -2.90
CA ARG A 534 -1.50 -10.41 -1.74
C ARG A 534 -0.98 -11.01 -0.43
N GLU A 535 -0.93 -12.33 -0.31
CA GLU A 535 -0.34 -13.01 0.84
C GLU A 535 1.16 -12.70 0.97
N LEU A 536 1.93 -12.82 -0.13
CA LEU A 536 3.34 -12.46 -0.13
C LEU A 536 3.53 -10.97 0.18
N VAL A 537 2.76 -10.09 -0.46
CA VAL A 537 2.83 -8.64 -0.27
C VAL A 537 2.56 -8.28 1.20
N SER A 538 1.50 -8.86 1.80
CA SER A 538 1.13 -8.58 3.21
C SER A 538 2.19 -9.07 4.21
N SER A 539 2.97 -10.10 3.87
CA SER A 539 4.00 -10.64 4.76
C SER A 539 5.14 -9.65 5.07
N TYR A 540 5.29 -8.60 4.27
CA TYR A 540 6.27 -7.51 4.48
C TYR A 540 5.69 -6.30 5.21
N VAL A 541 4.35 -6.22 5.36
CA VAL A 541 3.66 -5.01 5.87
C VAL A 541 3.23 -5.23 7.31
N ASN A 542 4.00 -4.71 8.25
CA ASN A 542 3.65 -4.71 9.66
C ASN A 542 4.44 -3.64 10.44
N THR A 543 4.13 -3.52 11.72
CA THR A 543 4.76 -2.55 12.64
C THR A 543 6.29 -2.63 12.68
N GLY A 544 6.88 -3.82 12.48
CA GLY A 544 8.33 -4.07 12.56
C GLY A 544 9.05 -4.03 11.22
N MET A 545 8.34 -3.86 10.11
CA MET A 545 8.93 -3.91 8.77
C MET A 545 8.50 -2.70 7.93
N LEU A 546 7.79 -2.90 6.82
CA LEU A 546 7.38 -1.82 5.92
C LEU A 546 6.00 -1.27 6.29
N ASP A 547 5.76 0.01 6.04
CA ASP A 547 4.47 0.66 6.21
C ASP A 547 3.47 0.25 5.12
N GLY A 548 3.95 -0.01 3.90
CA GLY A 548 3.15 -0.40 2.76
C GLY A 548 3.98 -0.99 1.63
N GLN A 549 3.27 -1.43 0.60
CA GLN A 549 3.81 -1.92 -0.66
C GLN A 549 3.01 -1.29 -1.81
N PHE A 550 3.49 -1.35 -3.05
CA PHE A 550 2.64 -1.02 -4.19
C PHE A 550 1.59 -2.11 -4.42
N ASP A 551 0.32 -1.73 -4.59
CA ASP A 551 -0.75 -2.68 -4.92
C ASP A 551 -0.80 -2.93 -6.44
N PHE A 552 0.13 -3.74 -6.93
CA PHE A 552 0.18 -4.10 -8.35
C PHE A 552 -1.04 -4.91 -8.79
N ASN A 553 -1.72 -5.62 -7.89
CA ASN A 553 -2.93 -6.37 -8.24
C ASN A 553 -4.07 -5.42 -8.60
N VAL A 554 -4.30 -4.37 -7.81
CA VAL A 554 -5.28 -3.33 -8.13
C VAL A 554 -4.84 -2.54 -9.36
N TYR A 555 -3.55 -2.21 -9.48
CA TYR A 555 -3.02 -1.50 -10.65
C TYR A 555 -3.28 -2.24 -11.96
N ASP A 556 -2.91 -3.52 -12.04
CA ASP A 556 -3.09 -4.32 -13.26
C ASP A 556 -4.57 -4.44 -13.64
N ASP A 557 -5.46 -4.65 -12.66
CA ASP A 557 -6.90 -4.70 -12.90
C ASP A 557 -7.48 -3.33 -13.31
N ALA A 558 -6.97 -2.23 -12.74
CA ALA A 558 -7.37 -0.88 -13.14
C ALA A 558 -6.92 -0.54 -14.56
N VAL A 559 -5.65 -0.85 -14.91
CA VAL A 559 -5.13 -0.67 -16.28
C VAL A 559 -6.01 -1.43 -17.29
N ASN A 560 -6.29 -2.72 -17.04
CA ASN A 560 -7.14 -3.51 -17.90
C ASN A 560 -8.56 -2.93 -18.00
N THR A 561 -9.15 -2.53 -16.86
CA THR A 561 -10.53 -2.06 -16.80
C THR A 561 -10.74 -0.72 -17.50
N PHE A 562 -9.82 0.24 -17.30
CA PHE A 562 -9.96 1.56 -17.91
C PHE A 562 -9.48 1.62 -19.37
N ALA A 563 -8.46 0.85 -19.74
CA ALA A 563 -7.98 0.85 -21.12
C ALA A 563 -8.89 0.06 -22.06
N ARG A 564 -9.50 -1.05 -21.59
CA ARG A 564 -10.25 -2.00 -22.40
C ARG A 564 -11.75 -1.94 -22.10
N ASP A 565 -12.54 -1.71 -23.13
CA ASP A 565 -14.00 -1.52 -22.99
C ASP A 565 -14.74 -2.81 -22.58
N GLU A 566 -14.22 -3.97 -22.95
CA GLU A 566 -14.79 -5.29 -22.63
C GLU A 566 -14.51 -5.78 -21.19
N VAL A 567 -13.52 -5.22 -20.49
CA VAL A 567 -13.20 -5.61 -19.11
C VAL A 567 -14.14 -4.88 -18.15
N PRO A 568 -14.98 -5.58 -17.36
CA PRO A 568 -16.01 -4.94 -16.55
C PRO A 568 -15.44 -4.29 -15.28
N PHE A 569 -16.12 -3.27 -14.74
CA PHE A 569 -15.80 -2.69 -13.44
C PHE A 569 -15.93 -3.69 -12.27
N THR A 570 -16.74 -4.75 -12.44
CA THR A 570 -16.86 -5.81 -11.42
C THR A 570 -15.52 -6.48 -11.12
N ARG A 571 -14.63 -6.62 -12.12
CA ARG A 571 -13.27 -7.14 -11.94
C ARG A 571 -12.46 -6.22 -11.03
N LEU A 572 -12.42 -4.92 -11.33
CA LEU A 572 -11.68 -3.93 -10.56
C LEU A 572 -12.23 -3.79 -9.13
N ALA A 573 -13.55 -3.70 -8.97
CA ALA A 573 -14.17 -3.62 -7.65
C ALA A 573 -13.86 -4.84 -6.77
N ASN A 574 -13.83 -6.04 -7.35
CA ASN A 574 -13.45 -7.26 -6.64
C ASN A 574 -11.96 -7.22 -6.24
N SER A 575 -11.07 -6.73 -7.10
CA SER A 575 -9.66 -6.56 -6.79
C SER A 575 -9.44 -5.62 -5.59
N VAL A 576 -10.14 -4.47 -5.55
CA VAL A 576 -10.09 -3.56 -4.39
C VAL A 576 -10.63 -4.23 -3.13
N LYS A 577 -11.79 -4.91 -3.19
CA LYS A 577 -12.33 -5.65 -2.04
C LYS A 577 -11.36 -6.69 -1.50
N GLU A 578 -10.64 -7.37 -2.39
CA GLU A 578 -9.59 -8.30 -1.99
C GLU A 578 -8.43 -7.61 -1.29
N SER A 579 -7.94 -6.51 -1.83
CA SER A 579 -6.87 -5.73 -1.21
C SER A 579 -7.26 -5.23 0.18
N LEU A 580 -8.47 -4.68 0.34
CA LEU A 580 -8.97 -4.25 1.67
C LEU A 580 -9.04 -5.43 2.67
N SER A 581 -9.41 -6.63 2.21
CA SER A 581 -9.46 -7.80 3.10
C SER A 581 -8.08 -8.28 3.57
N TRP A 582 -7.01 -7.95 2.84
CA TRP A 582 -5.63 -8.29 3.19
C TRP A 582 -4.91 -7.19 3.97
N PHE A 583 -5.17 -5.93 3.63
CA PHE A 583 -4.40 -4.79 4.13
C PHE A 583 -5.18 -3.89 5.09
N GLY A 584 -6.51 -4.08 5.24
CA GLY A 584 -7.41 -3.21 6.01
C GLY A 584 -7.92 -2.01 5.20
N ASP A 585 -8.84 -1.25 5.78
CA ASP A 585 -9.47 -0.11 5.10
C ASP A 585 -8.59 1.17 5.16
N HIS A 586 -7.66 1.24 6.14
CA HIS A 586 -6.73 2.36 6.35
C HIS A 586 -5.27 1.98 6.09
N HIS A 587 -5.04 1.18 5.04
CA HIS A 587 -3.70 0.77 4.64
C HIS A 587 -2.91 1.90 3.96
N LEU A 588 -1.58 1.79 4.00
CA LEU A 588 -0.64 2.72 3.35
C LEU A 588 -0.06 2.15 2.05
N MET A 589 -0.82 1.28 1.36
CA MET A 589 -0.41 0.71 0.08
C MET A 589 -0.40 1.77 -1.02
N GLY A 590 0.59 1.70 -1.91
CA GLY A 590 0.74 2.65 -3.00
C GLY A 590 -0.14 2.33 -4.20
N ASN A 591 -1.03 3.25 -4.56
CA ASN A 591 -1.90 3.19 -5.74
C ASN A 591 -1.23 3.94 -6.90
N ILE A 592 -0.52 3.25 -7.78
CA ILE A 592 0.29 3.86 -8.84
C ILE A 592 -0.54 4.16 -10.11
N THR A 593 -0.22 5.24 -10.82
CA THR A 593 -0.70 5.47 -12.20
C THR A 593 0.18 4.77 -13.23
N GLY A 594 1.45 4.55 -12.89
CA GLY A 594 2.48 3.87 -13.67
C GLY A 594 3.81 3.85 -12.92
N ASN A 595 4.82 3.23 -13.50
CA ASN A 595 6.20 3.26 -13.02
C ASN A 595 7.23 3.08 -14.15
N GLN A 596 8.51 3.05 -13.81
CA GLN A 596 9.61 2.93 -14.75
C GLN A 596 9.71 1.56 -15.47
N ASP A 597 8.99 0.53 -14.99
CA ASP A 597 9.06 -0.84 -15.49
C ASP A 597 7.80 -1.27 -16.27
N ARG A 598 6.84 -0.35 -16.45
CA ARG A 598 5.57 -0.58 -17.14
C ARG A 598 5.41 0.37 -18.31
N ALA A 599 4.80 -0.11 -19.39
CA ALA A 599 4.37 0.79 -20.47
C ALA A 599 3.41 1.86 -19.93
N ARG A 600 3.48 3.05 -20.46
CA ARG A 600 2.60 4.16 -20.08
C ARG A 600 1.14 3.76 -20.30
N PHE A 601 0.29 3.96 -19.29
CA PHE A 601 -1.14 3.64 -19.37
C PHE A 601 -1.80 4.24 -20.61
N ILE A 602 -1.50 5.51 -20.91
CA ILE A 602 -2.10 6.20 -22.05
C ILE A 602 -1.82 5.50 -23.37
N SER A 603 -0.65 4.83 -23.52
CA SER A 603 -0.28 4.12 -24.73
C SER A 603 -1.08 2.81 -24.93
N TYR A 604 -1.55 2.18 -23.86
CA TYR A 604 -2.54 1.10 -23.95
C TYR A 604 -3.94 1.66 -24.21
N ALA A 605 -4.30 2.77 -23.56
CA ALA A 605 -5.62 3.35 -23.62
C ALA A 605 -5.96 3.95 -24.99
N ASP A 606 -4.96 4.43 -25.74
CA ASP A 606 -5.11 4.98 -27.10
C ASP A 606 -4.80 3.95 -28.21
N GLY A 607 -4.36 2.73 -27.84
CA GLY A 607 -4.03 1.65 -28.78
C GLY A 607 -2.66 1.79 -29.46
N SER A 608 -1.81 2.77 -29.11
CA SER A 608 -0.45 2.90 -29.66
C SER A 608 0.47 1.76 -29.21
N VAL A 609 0.15 1.11 -28.08
CA VAL A 609 0.72 -0.16 -27.62
C VAL A 609 -0.44 -1.12 -27.37
N ARG A 610 -0.35 -2.34 -27.92
CA ARG A 610 -1.39 -3.37 -27.74
C ARG A 610 -1.08 -4.26 -26.53
N PHE A 611 -2.11 -4.82 -25.91
CA PHE A 611 -1.94 -5.76 -24.79
C PHE A 611 -1.35 -7.12 -25.20
N ASP A 612 -1.45 -7.47 -26.49
CA ASP A 612 -0.96 -8.74 -27.06
C ASP A 612 0.43 -8.63 -27.71
N GLU A 613 1.12 -7.50 -27.56
CA GLU A 613 2.47 -7.30 -28.09
C GLU A 613 3.53 -7.14 -27.00
N ASP A 614 4.78 -7.45 -27.36
CA ASP A 614 5.94 -7.13 -26.52
C ASP A 614 6.17 -5.62 -26.51
N ALA A 615 5.69 -4.97 -25.44
CA ALA A 615 5.80 -3.52 -25.28
C ALA A 615 7.26 -3.04 -25.24
N LYS A 616 8.20 -3.83 -24.68
CA LYS A 616 9.63 -3.47 -24.64
C LYS A 616 10.20 -3.43 -26.05
N LYS A 617 9.93 -4.46 -26.84
CA LYS A 617 10.33 -4.52 -28.25
C LYS A 617 9.69 -3.38 -29.07
N ALA A 618 8.42 -3.08 -28.82
CA ALA A 618 7.72 -1.96 -29.47
C ALA A 618 8.45 -0.62 -29.24
N GLY A 619 8.84 -0.31 -28.02
CA GLY A 619 9.57 0.90 -27.65
C GLY A 619 10.96 1.01 -28.27
N TRP A 620 11.61 -0.13 -28.54
CA TRP A 620 12.91 -0.15 -29.24
C TRP A 620 12.77 0.02 -30.75
N THR A 621 11.71 -0.50 -31.36
CA THR A 621 11.62 -0.67 -32.84
C THR A 621 10.77 0.37 -33.52
N ARG A 622 9.92 1.11 -32.80
CA ARG A 622 9.09 2.19 -33.35
C ARG A 622 8.95 3.36 -32.40
N THR A 623 8.50 4.51 -32.90
CA THR A 623 8.14 5.66 -32.09
C THR A 623 6.70 5.48 -31.60
N ILE A 624 6.51 5.49 -30.28
CA ILE A 624 5.20 5.47 -29.65
C ILE A 624 4.72 6.92 -29.50
N ALA A 625 3.57 7.21 -30.07
CA ALA A 625 2.94 8.53 -30.01
C ALA A 625 1.41 8.35 -29.92
N ILE A 626 0.73 9.33 -29.34
CA ILE A 626 -0.72 9.32 -29.18
C ILE A 626 -1.41 9.17 -30.55
N GLN A 627 -2.25 8.17 -30.68
CA GLN A 627 -3.04 7.89 -31.88
C GLN A 627 -4.49 8.34 -31.73
N ASP A 628 -5.05 8.22 -30.51
CA ASP A 628 -6.42 8.61 -30.20
C ASP A 628 -6.47 9.44 -28.92
N THR A 629 -7.07 10.62 -29.00
CA THR A 629 -7.25 11.52 -27.86
C THR A 629 -8.16 10.96 -26.76
N LEU A 630 -8.92 9.89 -27.04
CA LEU A 630 -9.66 9.12 -26.04
C LEU A 630 -8.75 8.59 -24.92
N GLY A 631 -7.49 8.27 -25.25
CA GLY A 631 -6.48 7.87 -24.25
C GLY A 631 -6.36 8.83 -23.08
N TYR A 632 -6.47 10.15 -23.32
CA TYR A 632 -6.43 11.16 -22.24
C TYR A 632 -7.64 11.05 -21.29
N LEU A 633 -8.86 10.84 -21.81
CA LEU A 633 -10.05 10.70 -20.97
C LEU A 633 -9.99 9.44 -20.11
N LYS A 634 -9.51 8.35 -20.68
CA LYS A 634 -9.28 7.08 -19.96
C LYS A 634 -8.20 7.25 -18.87
N LEU A 635 -7.11 7.98 -19.16
CA LEU A 635 -6.05 8.28 -18.18
C LEU A 635 -6.57 9.16 -17.03
N GLN A 636 -7.36 10.18 -17.34
CA GLN A 636 -7.99 11.03 -16.32
C GLN A 636 -8.92 10.21 -15.41
N SER A 637 -9.66 9.25 -15.96
CA SER A 637 -10.52 8.35 -15.19
C SER A 637 -9.69 7.38 -14.30
N LEU A 638 -8.59 6.83 -14.80
CA LEU A 638 -7.66 6.03 -14.00
C LEU A 638 -7.09 6.87 -12.84
N THR A 639 -6.62 8.08 -13.11
CA THR A 639 -6.08 8.99 -12.09
C THR A 639 -7.13 9.33 -11.04
N ALA A 640 -8.36 9.62 -11.45
CA ALA A 640 -9.48 9.89 -10.54
C ALA A 640 -9.75 8.67 -9.63
N PHE A 641 -9.71 7.47 -10.18
CA PHE A 641 -9.90 6.24 -9.40
C PHE A 641 -8.78 6.08 -8.35
N MET A 642 -7.51 6.20 -8.75
CA MET A 642 -6.36 6.05 -7.84
C MET A 642 -6.34 7.14 -6.75
N MET A 643 -6.87 8.34 -7.03
CA MET A 643 -6.96 9.43 -6.04
C MET A 643 -8.10 9.25 -5.04
N THR A 644 -9.11 8.40 -5.32
CA THR A 644 -10.34 8.33 -4.52
C THR A 644 -10.51 7.03 -3.73
N ILE A 645 -9.77 5.97 -4.07
CA ILE A 645 -9.77 4.72 -3.28
C ILE A 645 -8.86 4.85 -2.04
N PRO A 646 -9.00 3.96 -1.01
CA PRO A 646 -8.06 3.87 0.11
C PRO A 646 -6.63 3.60 -0.35
N GLY A 647 -5.65 4.02 0.46
CA GLY A 647 -4.22 3.90 0.17
C GLY A 647 -3.58 5.23 -0.21
N VAL A 648 -2.32 5.20 -0.62
CA VAL A 648 -1.48 6.36 -0.94
C VAL A 648 -1.30 6.47 -2.45
N PRO A 649 -1.86 7.48 -3.13
CA PRO A 649 -1.71 7.61 -4.57
C PRO A 649 -0.29 8.01 -4.97
N VAL A 650 0.16 7.45 -6.09
CA VAL A 650 1.49 7.68 -6.66
C VAL A 650 1.36 8.04 -8.13
N ILE A 651 1.81 9.22 -8.52
CA ILE A 651 1.86 9.67 -9.91
C ILE A 651 3.28 9.42 -10.44
N TYR A 652 3.39 8.70 -11.55
CA TYR A 652 4.64 8.58 -12.27
C TYR A 652 4.84 9.82 -13.16
N TYR A 653 6.01 10.47 -13.08
CA TYR A 653 6.29 11.70 -13.84
C TYR A 653 5.93 11.56 -15.32
N GLY A 654 5.27 12.55 -15.86
CA GLY A 654 4.75 12.57 -17.23
C GLY A 654 3.33 12.03 -17.38
N ASP A 655 2.79 11.24 -16.42
CA ASP A 655 1.40 10.79 -16.48
C ASP A 655 0.43 11.95 -16.27
N GLU A 656 0.82 12.99 -15.51
CA GLU A 656 0.02 14.21 -15.31
C GLU A 656 -0.17 15.02 -16.59
N ILE A 657 0.61 14.78 -17.63
CA ILE A 657 0.42 15.37 -18.96
C ILE A 657 0.01 14.32 -20.02
N GLY A 658 -0.05 13.06 -19.65
CA GLY A 658 -0.34 11.95 -20.57
C GLY A 658 0.79 11.72 -21.57
N ASP A 659 2.05 11.71 -21.11
CA ASP A 659 3.21 11.41 -21.92
C ASP A 659 3.16 9.93 -22.39
N PRO A 660 3.23 9.63 -23.70
CA PRO A 660 3.19 8.27 -24.19
C PRO A 660 4.56 7.59 -24.06
N GLY A 661 4.55 6.27 -24.05
CA GLY A 661 5.74 5.42 -24.06
C GLY A 661 5.38 3.95 -23.96
N ALA A 662 6.16 3.11 -24.65
CA ALA A 662 6.12 1.68 -24.43
C ALA A 662 6.89 1.30 -23.15
N ASN A 663 7.33 0.06 -22.99
CA ASN A 663 8.09 -0.31 -21.81
C ASN A 663 9.55 0.19 -21.88
N ASP A 664 10.31 0.01 -20.79
CA ASP A 664 11.73 0.39 -20.62
C ASP A 664 12.58 0.14 -21.88
N PRO A 665 13.29 1.18 -22.38
CA PRO A 665 13.49 2.54 -21.82
C PRO A 665 12.54 3.61 -22.41
N ASP A 666 11.58 3.26 -23.25
CA ASP A 666 10.75 4.23 -23.98
C ASP A 666 9.75 4.97 -23.06
N ASN A 667 9.33 4.34 -21.95
CA ASN A 667 8.51 4.96 -20.90
C ASN A 667 9.29 5.94 -19.99
N ARG A 668 10.61 6.05 -20.19
CA ARG A 668 11.55 6.86 -19.39
C ARG A 668 12.07 8.04 -20.21
N ARG A 669 11.17 8.74 -20.90
CA ARG A 669 11.51 9.94 -21.70
C ARG A 669 11.83 11.11 -20.77
N MET A 670 12.57 12.11 -21.33
CA MET A 670 12.79 13.36 -20.62
C MET A 670 11.46 14.08 -20.36
N MET A 671 11.25 14.56 -19.13
CA MET A 671 10.02 15.28 -18.75
C MET A 671 9.86 16.56 -19.57
N ARG A 672 8.62 16.84 -20.02
CA ARG A 672 8.25 18.04 -20.76
C ARG A 672 7.42 18.97 -19.91
N PHE A 673 7.82 20.22 -19.80
CA PHE A 673 7.09 21.27 -19.03
C PHE A 673 6.47 22.32 -19.94
N GLU A 674 7.00 22.46 -21.15
CA GLU A 674 6.64 23.49 -22.15
C GLU A 674 6.17 22.83 -23.44
N ASN A 675 5.56 23.65 -24.32
CA ASN A 675 5.03 23.21 -25.61
C ASN A 675 4.00 22.08 -25.50
N LEU A 676 3.21 22.10 -24.42
CA LEU A 676 2.16 21.11 -24.18
C LEU A 676 0.92 21.45 -25.05
N ASN A 677 0.33 20.42 -25.63
CA ASN A 677 -0.91 20.56 -26.37
C ASN A 677 -2.13 20.72 -25.44
N LYS A 678 -3.29 20.98 -26.02
CA LYS A 678 -4.53 21.21 -25.27
C LYS A 678 -4.90 20.04 -24.35
N HIS A 679 -4.76 18.81 -24.80
CA HIS A 679 -5.14 17.61 -24.02
C HIS A 679 -4.16 17.37 -22.86
N GLU A 680 -2.87 17.59 -23.09
CA GLU A 680 -1.82 17.54 -22.06
C GLU A 680 -2.06 18.57 -20.96
N LEU A 681 -2.40 19.82 -21.35
CA LEU A 681 -2.73 20.88 -20.39
C LEU A 681 -3.99 20.57 -19.59
N MET A 682 -5.02 20.02 -20.24
CA MET A 682 -6.27 19.60 -19.58
C MET A 682 -6.01 18.45 -18.60
N THR A 683 -5.19 17.47 -18.98
CA THR A 683 -4.84 16.34 -18.11
C THR A 683 -4.06 16.81 -16.89
N ARG A 684 -3.11 17.74 -17.05
CA ARG A 684 -2.38 18.34 -15.93
C ARG A 684 -3.30 19.11 -14.98
N GLN A 685 -4.21 19.91 -15.52
CA GLN A 685 -5.19 20.61 -14.70
C GLN A 685 -6.12 19.64 -13.97
N MET A 686 -6.56 18.57 -14.64
CA MET A 686 -7.39 17.52 -14.03
C MET A 686 -6.66 16.85 -12.87
N THR A 687 -5.39 16.47 -13.07
CA THR A 687 -4.54 15.88 -12.02
C THR A 687 -4.41 16.82 -10.83
N SER A 688 -4.14 18.10 -11.06
CA SER A 688 -4.08 19.12 -10.00
C SER A 688 -5.39 19.21 -9.19
N THR A 689 -6.54 19.25 -9.87
CA THR A 689 -7.85 19.29 -9.20
C THR A 689 -8.10 18.03 -8.37
N LEU A 690 -7.74 16.85 -8.90
CA LEU A 690 -7.92 15.57 -8.20
C LEU A 690 -7.06 15.46 -6.94
N THR A 691 -5.81 15.89 -7.01
CA THR A 691 -4.90 15.90 -5.86
C THR A 691 -5.33 16.90 -4.79
N GLU A 692 -5.81 18.07 -5.20
CA GLU A 692 -6.41 19.06 -4.30
C GLU A 692 -7.65 18.50 -3.60
N LEU A 693 -8.57 17.88 -4.34
CA LEU A 693 -9.78 17.26 -3.77
C LEU A 693 -9.42 16.20 -2.75
N ARG A 694 -8.45 15.32 -3.04
CA ARG A 694 -8.01 14.32 -2.09
C ARG A 694 -7.49 14.96 -0.80
N ARG A 695 -6.61 15.93 -0.90
CA ARG A 695 -6.00 16.58 0.26
C ARG A 695 -6.96 17.44 1.05
N ALA A 696 -7.99 17.99 0.39
CA ALA A 696 -8.99 18.83 1.02
C ALA A 696 -10.06 18.05 1.79
N ASN A 697 -10.30 16.75 1.46
CA ASN A 697 -11.41 15.99 1.99
C ASN A 697 -10.93 14.83 2.85
N LEU A 698 -11.15 14.91 4.16
CA LEU A 698 -10.77 13.86 5.11
C LEU A 698 -11.48 12.52 4.83
N ALA A 699 -12.66 12.55 4.23
CA ALA A 699 -13.36 11.37 3.77
C ALA A 699 -12.54 10.54 2.77
N LEU A 700 -11.69 11.16 1.94
CA LEU A 700 -10.79 10.44 1.01
C LEU A 700 -9.53 9.89 1.69
N LEU A 701 -9.18 10.40 2.88
CA LEU A 701 -8.01 9.99 3.66
C LEU A 701 -8.37 8.93 4.71
N TYR A 702 -9.40 9.20 5.52
CA TYR A 702 -9.80 8.41 6.69
C TYR A 702 -11.22 7.84 6.61
N GLY A 703 -11.97 8.08 5.53
CA GLY A 703 -13.35 7.65 5.40
C GLY A 703 -13.49 6.23 4.90
N ASP A 704 -14.62 5.60 5.23
CA ASP A 704 -15.00 4.27 4.80
C ASP A 704 -15.35 4.26 3.31
N LEU A 705 -15.03 3.17 2.62
CA LEU A 705 -15.42 2.98 1.21
C LEU A 705 -16.67 2.12 1.13
N VAL A 706 -17.73 2.69 0.53
CA VAL A 706 -19.01 1.99 0.34
C VAL A 706 -19.40 1.96 -1.12
N TRP A 707 -19.50 0.75 -1.67
CA TRP A 707 -19.94 0.53 -3.04
C TRP A 707 -21.45 0.76 -3.17
N GLN A 708 -21.87 1.64 -4.06
CA GLN A 708 -23.27 2.00 -4.31
C GLN A 708 -23.80 1.32 -5.59
N GLU A 709 -23.00 1.25 -6.64
CA GLU A 709 -23.32 0.58 -7.89
C GLU A 709 -22.05 -0.01 -8.50
N ILE A 710 -22.11 -1.30 -8.87
CA ILE A 710 -21.06 -1.98 -9.62
C ILE A 710 -21.71 -2.71 -10.79
N SER A 711 -21.40 -2.29 -12.02
CA SER A 711 -21.81 -2.96 -13.25
C SER A 711 -20.66 -3.04 -14.24
N ASP A 712 -20.90 -3.52 -15.45
CA ASP A 712 -19.81 -3.61 -16.44
C ASP A 712 -19.24 -2.25 -16.82
N LYS A 713 -20.09 -1.24 -16.96
CA LYS A 713 -19.73 0.07 -17.51
C LYS A 713 -19.90 1.24 -16.51
N ARG A 714 -20.53 1.00 -15.37
CA ARG A 714 -20.89 2.01 -14.39
C ARG A 714 -20.35 1.62 -13.02
N LEU A 715 -19.74 2.56 -12.35
CA LEU A 715 -19.22 2.38 -11.00
C LEU A 715 -19.57 3.59 -10.16
N VAL A 716 -20.16 3.35 -8.98
CA VAL A 716 -20.47 4.39 -7.99
C VAL A 716 -20.04 3.91 -6.62
N PHE A 717 -19.30 4.74 -5.89
CA PHE A 717 -18.99 4.52 -4.49
C PHE A 717 -18.97 5.82 -3.70
N SER A 718 -19.06 5.73 -2.40
CA SER A 718 -18.91 6.86 -1.49
C SER A 718 -17.82 6.61 -0.46
N ARG A 719 -17.24 7.69 0.03
CA ARG A 719 -16.32 7.77 1.17
C ARG A 719 -16.94 8.69 2.21
N SER A 720 -16.93 8.32 3.50
CA SER A 720 -17.53 9.13 4.57
C SER A 720 -16.63 9.18 5.80
N TYR A 721 -16.45 10.38 6.34
CA TYR A 721 -15.70 10.62 7.58
C TYR A 721 -16.37 11.77 8.35
N PHE A 722 -17.05 11.46 9.45
CA PHE A 722 -17.92 12.39 10.16
C PHE A 722 -18.90 13.12 9.21
N SER A 723 -18.86 14.45 9.18
CA SER A 723 -19.71 15.26 8.30
C SER A 723 -19.25 15.27 6.83
N ASP A 724 -17.98 14.92 6.55
CA ASP A 724 -17.46 14.92 5.19
C ASP A 724 -17.92 13.68 4.44
N GLN A 725 -18.47 13.87 3.24
CA GLN A 725 -18.83 12.78 2.34
C GLN A 725 -18.40 13.10 0.91
N VAL A 726 -17.85 12.10 0.22
CA VAL A 726 -17.45 12.18 -1.19
C VAL A 726 -18.09 11.05 -1.96
N TRP A 727 -18.80 11.40 -3.03
CA TRP A 727 -19.37 10.44 -3.99
C TRP A 727 -18.58 10.45 -5.28
N VAL A 728 -18.25 9.30 -5.78
CA VAL A 728 -17.45 9.11 -6.99
C VAL A 728 -18.23 8.26 -7.99
N VAL A 729 -18.38 8.78 -9.21
CA VAL A 729 -19.22 8.20 -10.27
C VAL A 729 -18.40 8.07 -11.55
N PHE A 730 -18.35 6.87 -12.14
CA PHE A 730 -17.65 6.61 -13.39
C PHE A 730 -18.58 6.08 -14.47
N ASN A 731 -18.41 6.60 -15.68
CA ASN A 731 -18.94 6.05 -16.92
C ASN A 731 -17.81 5.66 -17.86
N LYS A 732 -17.57 4.36 -18.07
CA LYS A 732 -16.60 3.89 -19.07
C LYS A 732 -17.23 3.44 -20.38
N SER A 733 -18.52 3.70 -20.60
CA SER A 733 -19.17 3.41 -21.86
C SER A 733 -18.94 4.47 -22.93
N GLY A 734 -19.06 4.11 -24.20
CA GLY A 734 -19.08 5.03 -25.32
C GLY A 734 -20.37 5.88 -25.44
N GLU A 735 -21.31 5.74 -24.49
CA GLU A 735 -22.60 6.43 -24.49
C GLU A 735 -22.79 7.24 -23.19
N PRO A 736 -23.52 8.35 -23.23
CA PRO A 736 -23.88 9.09 -22.03
C PRO A 736 -24.71 8.20 -21.06
N GLN A 737 -24.42 8.29 -19.75
CA GLN A 737 -25.09 7.52 -18.70
C GLN A 737 -25.73 8.44 -17.67
N LYS A 738 -27.00 8.15 -17.32
CA LYS A 738 -27.73 8.89 -16.29
C LYS A 738 -27.60 8.19 -14.95
N TYR A 739 -27.33 8.99 -13.90
CA TYR A 739 -27.22 8.53 -12.51
C TYR A 739 -28.21 9.29 -11.63
N THR A 740 -28.70 8.61 -10.60
CA THR A 740 -29.51 9.22 -9.52
C THR A 740 -28.88 8.82 -8.20
N LEU A 741 -28.47 9.80 -7.40
CA LEU A 741 -27.78 9.62 -6.13
C LEU A 741 -28.64 10.18 -5.00
N PRO A 742 -28.62 9.59 -3.78
CA PRO A 742 -29.36 10.09 -2.64
C PRO A 742 -28.65 11.31 -2.00
N LEU A 743 -28.57 12.39 -2.73
CA LEU A 743 -27.89 13.62 -2.32
C LEU A 743 -28.85 14.80 -2.35
N ALA A 744 -28.85 15.56 -1.25
CA ALA A 744 -29.63 16.79 -1.10
C ALA A 744 -28.93 18.00 -1.74
N ASP A 745 -29.66 19.13 -1.80
CA ASP A 745 -29.10 20.43 -2.18
C ASP A 745 -27.94 20.79 -1.27
N GLY A 746 -26.88 21.38 -1.83
CA GLY A 746 -25.65 21.75 -1.14
C GLY A 746 -24.46 20.84 -1.49
N ALA A 747 -24.69 19.69 -2.11
CA ALA A 747 -23.61 18.88 -2.66
C ALA A 747 -22.93 19.56 -3.86
N VAL A 748 -21.60 19.52 -3.92
CA VAL A 748 -20.80 20.27 -4.90
C VAL A 748 -20.15 19.31 -5.91
N PRO A 749 -20.59 19.32 -7.19
CA PRO A 749 -19.91 18.59 -8.26
C PRO A 749 -18.66 19.34 -8.73
N HIS A 750 -17.59 18.62 -9.07
CA HIS A 750 -16.29 19.24 -9.38
C HIS A 750 -15.89 19.18 -10.87
N PHE A 751 -16.53 18.33 -11.69
CA PHE A 751 -16.07 18.11 -13.07
C PHE A 751 -17.14 18.38 -14.13
N SER A 752 -18.33 17.82 -14.03
CA SER A 752 -19.38 17.99 -15.05
C SER A 752 -20.23 19.27 -14.84
N GLY A 753 -20.35 19.75 -13.62
CA GLY A 753 -21.14 20.91 -13.23
C GLY A 753 -22.65 20.81 -13.52
N LYS A 754 -23.14 19.72 -14.11
CA LYS A 754 -24.53 19.51 -14.56
C LYS A 754 -25.29 18.53 -13.70
N VAL A 755 -25.36 18.84 -12.40
CA VAL A 755 -26.14 18.04 -11.44
C VAL A 755 -27.43 18.81 -11.12
N LYS A 756 -28.57 18.10 -11.16
CA LYS A 756 -29.88 18.63 -10.74
C LYS A 756 -30.26 18.01 -9.42
N PHE A 757 -30.59 18.85 -8.47
CA PHE A 757 -31.03 18.44 -7.14
C PHE A 757 -32.56 18.64 -7.05
N GLU A 758 -33.29 17.57 -6.72
CA GLU A 758 -34.73 17.57 -6.49
C GLU A 758 -35.11 16.55 -5.46
N LYS A 759 -35.84 16.93 -4.42
CA LYS A 759 -36.43 16.05 -3.39
C LYS A 759 -35.42 15.12 -2.71
N GLY A 760 -34.23 15.61 -2.37
CA GLY A 760 -33.18 14.83 -1.72
C GLY A 760 -32.45 13.86 -2.64
N GLN A 761 -32.55 14.07 -3.95
CA GLN A 761 -31.85 13.31 -4.97
C GLN A 761 -31.05 14.21 -5.89
N ALA A 762 -29.85 13.81 -6.24
CA ALA A 762 -29.04 14.41 -7.28
C ALA A 762 -29.12 13.57 -8.55
N THR A 763 -29.50 14.19 -9.65
CA THR A 763 -29.52 13.58 -10.98
C THR A 763 -28.45 14.19 -11.87
N LEU A 764 -27.61 13.37 -12.48
CA LEU A 764 -26.56 13.80 -13.40
C LEU A 764 -26.49 12.87 -14.62
N THR A 765 -25.99 13.42 -15.73
CA THR A 765 -25.69 12.64 -16.93
C THR A 765 -24.21 12.81 -17.23
N LEU A 766 -23.44 11.71 -17.12
CA LEU A 766 -22.01 11.69 -17.47
C LEU A 766 -21.83 11.44 -18.97
N PRO A 767 -20.98 12.22 -19.65
CA PRO A 767 -20.52 11.92 -21.01
C PRO A 767 -19.84 10.55 -21.11
N PRO A 768 -19.59 10.04 -22.32
CA PRO A 768 -18.75 8.87 -22.52
C PRO A 768 -17.36 9.02 -21.87
N TYR A 769 -16.82 7.93 -21.30
CA TYR A 769 -15.47 7.84 -20.73
C TYR A 769 -15.14 8.97 -19.76
N SER A 770 -16.04 9.25 -18.83
CA SER A 770 -15.91 10.35 -17.89
C SER A 770 -16.27 9.94 -16.46
N PHE A 771 -16.02 10.85 -15.52
CA PHE A 771 -16.34 10.67 -14.12
C PHE A 771 -16.86 11.97 -13.52
N GLU A 772 -17.42 11.87 -12.33
CA GLU A 772 -17.77 13.00 -11.48
C GLU A 772 -17.39 12.70 -10.03
N ILE A 773 -16.91 13.69 -9.33
CA ILE A 773 -16.70 13.66 -7.89
C ILE A 773 -17.60 14.73 -7.26
N ILE A 774 -18.40 14.33 -6.29
CA ILE A 774 -19.36 15.22 -5.61
C ILE A 774 -19.00 15.21 -4.13
N THR A 775 -18.68 16.38 -3.58
CA THR A 775 -18.42 16.55 -2.15
C THR A 775 -19.68 17.06 -1.44
N VAL A 776 -19.90 16.55 -0.24
CA VAL A 776 -20.95 17.01 0.67
C VAL A 776 -20.27 17.35 1.98
N THR A 777 -20.43 18.59 2.43
CA THR A 777 -20.00 19.05 3.75
C THR A 777 -21.24 19.52 4.47
N ASN A 778 -21.61 18.88 5.58
CA ASN A 778 -22.79 19.21 6.38
C ASN A 778 -22.48 20.26 7.45
#